data_c3969a40437af00ecde803a60c2af8ad
#
_entry.id   c3969a40437af00ecde803a60c2af8ad
#
_cell.length_a   1.000
_cell.length_b   1.000
_cell.length_c   1.000
_cell.angle_alpha   90.00
_cell.angle_beta   90.00
_cell.angle_gamma   90.00
#
_symmetry.space_group_name_H-M   'P 1'
#
loop_
_entity.id
_entity.type
_entity.pdbx_description
1 polymer ?
#
loop_
_entity_poly.entity_id
_entity_poly.type
_entity_poly.pdbx_seq_one_letter_code
_entity_poly.pdbx_strand_id
1 'polypeptide(L)'
;MPEITLTVRLSPSALDARRGVVRLHPEVLNALGLEPWAGVRLIGSRVSAALAADGDGPPGVALLDDLTLSNVGVTEGSEVVVSPAEVSPARTLTIAGSRLASASLTPETVRLALIGKILTVGDSVSLLPQDLAPAPGSDAFAVRGQLSRAIGMTWTNELLTITASEPAGPVAVHPSTVVGWRDGARTGEAAAAAALAGPGGTTVATATPEPVTIDPVVVPSAPPPPVADLIGAGEAVSRLTEWFDLAFRRPELLTQLGASAQLGVLLTGPEGVGKSTLVRSIAHSLDAAVVEIAAPTLAALEPGAASSRLSAAIASAVAETPSVLLITDLDALLPATNPPPLATVVIDTLRAAVRNPSFALVGTTAHPEAVDPRVRGVDLFDRSVSLPLPDAKARTELLRVLLRDVPVESDVDFGALAAQTPGFVAADLVALRREAAVRAAVRSAPKIAFADLTAALKTVRPTSLSTSDNLQTGGLTLADVGDMAEVKQSLTETVLWPLRYPDSFARLGIEPPRGVLLYGPPGCGKTFLVRALAGTGQLNVIAVKGAELMDKWVGESERAVRELFRRAAEASPAMVFLDEVDALAPRRGQSSDSGVADRVVASLLTELDGVEPMRDVVVLGATNRPELIDPALLRPGRLERLVYVPPPDAAARTEILRAAAKNTPLAPDVDLAELAASLDGYSAADCAALVREAALTAMRESLEATEVTLVHVTRAREAVRASLDPAQLAALESYAQSH
;
A
#
# COMPACT_ATOMS: atom_id res chain seq x y z
N MET A 1 -37.63 -8.23 36.05
CA MET A 1 -36.22 -7.87 36.25
C MET A 1 -36.16 -6.37 36.45
N PRO A 2 -35.25 -5.84 37.23
CA PRO A 2 -35.12 -4.39 37.36
C PRO A 2 -34.77 -3.79 35.99
N GLU A 3 -35.46 -2.70 35.64
CA GLU A 3 -35.23 -1.95 34.38
C GLU A 3 -35.00 -0.48 34.73
N ILE A 4 -34.00 0.11 34.09
CA ILE A 4 -33.64 1.51 34.31
C ILE A 4 -33.54 2.21 32.96
N THR A 5 -34.19 3.35 32.81
CA THR A 5 -34.07 4.20 31.63
C THR A 5 -32.92 5.18 31.80
N LEU A 6 -32.02 5.20 30.81
CA LEU A 6 -30.81 6.03 30.81
C LEU A 6 -30.74 6.83 29.50
N THR A 7 -30.13 8.02 29.58
CA THR A 7 -29.82 8.81 28.39
C THR A 7 -28.52 8.30 27.75
N VAL A 8 -28.58 8.10 26.47
CA VAL A 8 -27.44 7.56 25.68
C VAL A 8 -26.46 8.66 25.32
N ARG A 9 -25.16 8.40 25.50
CA ARG A 9 -24.05 9.18 24.95
C ARG A 9 -23.01 8.30 24.30
N LEU A 10 -22.29 8.86 23.35
CA LEU A 10 -21.17 8.17 22.71
C LEU A 10 -20.00 8.03 23.70
N SER A 11 -19.43 6.84 23.80
CA SER A 11 -18.24 6.61 24.64
C SER A 11 -17.05 7.38 24.08
N PRO A 12 -16.37 8.21 24.88
CA PRO A 12 -15.16 8.92 24.45
C PRO A 12 -13.93 8.00 24.37
N SER A 13 -14.03 6.77 24.87
CA SER A 13 -12.93 5.83 24.95
C SER A 13 -12.74 5.07 23.63
N ALA A 14 -11.61 5.28 22.99
CA ALA A 14 -11.21 4.48 21.81
C ALA A 14 -11.07 2.97 22.12
N LEU A 15 -10.92 2.61 23.39
CA LEU A 15 -10.82 1.21 23.84
C LEU A 15 -12.17 0.49 23.75
N ASP A 16 -13.28 1.19 23.80
CA ASP A 16 -14.63 0.63 23.74
C ASP A 16 -15.18 0.58 22.30
N ALA A 17 -14.56 1.30 21.38
CA ALA A 17 -15.07 1.47 20.02
C ALA A 17 -15.30 0.10 19.31
N ARG A 18 -16.52 -0.13 18.86
CA ARG A 18 -16.97 -1.31 18.10
C ARG A 18 -16.78 -2.67 18.78
N ARG A 19 -16.79 -2.69 20.12
CA ARG A 19 -16.55 -3.91 20.90
C ARG A 19 -17.81 -4.49 21.55
N GLY A 20 -18.94 -3.77 21.53
CA GLY A 20 -20.18 -4.19 22.18
C GLY A 20 -20.10 -4.05 23.70
N VAL A 21 -19.48 -2.98 24.18
CA VAL A 21 -19.37 -2.65 25.61
C VAL A 21 -20.20 -1.42 25.92
N VAL A 22 -20.95 -1.49 27.00
CA VAL A 22 -21.75 -0.38 27.57
C VAL A 22 -21.14 0.00 28.90
N ARG A 23 -20.77 1.27 29.08
CA ARG A 23 -20.29 1.75 30.37
C ARG A 23 -21.41 2.39 31.15
N LEU A 24 -21.60 1.90 32.35
CA LEU A 24 -22.64 2.33 33.30
C LEU A 24 -21.99 2.80 34.58
N HIS A 25 -22.62 3.79 35.23
CA HIS A 25 -22.18 4.21 36.54
C HIS A 25 -22.30 3.07 37.57
N PRO A 26 -21.38 2.90 38.54
CA PRO A 26 -21.42 1.81 39.50
C PRO A 26 -22.75 1.74 40.31
N GLU A 27 -23.39 2.85 40.58
CA GLU A 27 -24.72 2.89 41.22
C GLU A 27 -25.81 2.22 40.36
N VAL A 28 -25.73 2.40 39.05
CA VAL A 28 -26.68 1.77 38.09
C VAL A 28 -26.43 0.28 38.00
N LEU A 29 -25.17 -0.15 37.97
CA LEU A 29 -24.83 -1.58 38.01
C LEU A 29 -25.34 -2.24 39.28
N ASN A 30 -25.14 -1.62 40.44
CA ASN A 30 -25.63 -2.10 41.73
C ASN A 30 -27.17 -2.14 41.78
N ALA A 31 -27.87 -1.14 41.25
CA ALA A 31 -29.30 -1.08 41.19
C ALA A 31 -29.92 -2.15 40.28
N LEU A 32 -29.21 -2.53 39.21
CA LEU A 32 -29.58 -3.63 38.32
C LEU A 32 -29.14 -5.00 38.84
N GLY A 33 -28.32 -5.06 39.90
CA GLY A 33 -27.75 -6.30 40.44
C GLY A 33 -26.72 -6.96 39.50
N LEU A 34 -26.02 -6.14 38.73
CA LEU A 34 -25.03 -6.58 37.75
C LEU A 34 -23.60 -6.44 38.29
N GLU A 35 -22.80 -7.46 38.08
CA GLU A 35 -21.34 -7.37 38.24
C GLU A 35 -20.72 -6.72 36.98
N PRO A 36 -19.55 -6.08 37.08
CA PRO A 36 -18.79 -5.64 35.91
C PRO A 36 -18.57 -6.81 34.94
N TRP A 37 -18.77 -6.56 33.65
CA TRP A 37 -18.71 -7.53 32.56
C TRP A 37 -19.87 -8.53 32.50
N ALA A 38 -20.93 -8.30 33.25
CA ALA A 38 -22.18 -9.04 33.08
C ALA A 38 -22.91 -8.61 31.79
N GLY A 39 -23.75 -9.52 31.26
CA GLY A 39 -24.57 -9.22 30.10
C GLY A 39 -25.72 -8.27 30.44
N VAL A 40 -25.91 -7.24 29.61
CA VAL A 40 -27.06 -6.36 29.70
C VAL A 40 -27.88 -6.36 28.41
N ARG A 41 -29.18 -6.25 28.56
CA ARG A 41 -30.14 -6.07 27.48
C ARG A 41 -30.42 -4.58 27.31
N LEU A 42 -30.34 -4.11 26.10
CA LEU A 42 -30.59 -2.74 25.71
C LEU A 42 -31.82 -2.69 24.82
N ILE A 43 -32.82 -1.88 25.20
CA ILE A 43 -34.08 -1.75 24.49
C ILE A 43 -34.22 -0.30 24.04
N GLY A 44 -34.12 -0.09 22.74
CA GLY A 44 -34.40 1.15 22.04
C GLY A 44 -35.48 0.90 20.99
N SER A 45 -35.26 1.35 19.74
CA SER A 45 -36.10 0.97 18.62
C SER A 45 -35.91 -0.51 18.22
N ARG A 46 -34.76 -1.08 18.60
CA ARG A 46 -34.44 -2.51 18.50
C ARG A 46 -33.97 -3.01 19.86
N VAL A 47 -33.93 -4.32 20.00
CA VAL A 47 -33.44 -4.99 21.20
C VAL A 47 -32.09 -5.61 20.87
N SER A 48 -31.06 -5.26 21.60
CA SER A 48 -29.74 -5.83 21.49
C SER A 48 -29.18 -6.16 22.88
N ALA A 49 -28.03 -6.83 22.93
CA ALA A 49 -27.34 -7.13 24.17
C ALA A 49 -25.86 -6.78 24.07
N ALA A 50 -25.29 -6.36 25.20
CA ALA A 50 -23.90 -5.95 25.30
C ALA A 50 -23.29 -6.36 26.64
N LEU A 51 -21.98 -6.13 26.84
CA LEU A 51 -21.32 -6.28 28.13
C LEU A 51 -21.37 -4.97 28.92
N ALA A 52 -21.74 -5.03 30.18
CA ALA A 52 -21.72 -3.88 31.08
C ALA A 52 -20.34 -3.73 31.73
N ALA A 53 -19.75 -2.55 31.65
CA ALA A 53 -18.51 -2.21 32.32
C ALA A 53 -18.68 -0.93 33.18
N ASP A 54 -17.83 -0.78 34.18
CA ASP A 54 -17.80 0.44 35.00
C ASP A 54 -17.46 1.66 34.14
N GLY A 55 -18.18 2.77 34.37
CA GLY A 55 -17.99 4.04 33.71
C GLY A 55 -18.01 5.22 34.65
N ASP A 56 -17.19 6.23 34.37
CA ASP A 56 -17.08 7.48 35.14
C ASP A 56 -18.14 8.52 34.76
N GLY A 57 -19.14 8.13 33.96
CA GLY A 57 -20.25 8.99 33.57
C GLY A 57 -21.24 9.27 34.70
N PRO A 58 -22.13 10.28 34.59
CA PRO A 58 -23.19 10.52 35.59
C PRO A 58 -24.19 9.33 35.62
N PRO A 59 -24.83 9.08 36.79
CA PRO A 59 -25.68 7.88 36.98
C PRO A 59 -26.90 7.79 36.05
N GLY A 60 -27.31 8.88 35.41
CA GLY A 60 -28.41 8.87 34.42
C GLY A 60 -28.00 8.65 32.98
N VAL A 61 -26.72 8.30 32.71
CA VAL A 61 -26.17 8.19 31.36
C VAL A 61 -25.59 6.79 31.10
N ALA A 62 -25.89 6.24 29.93
CA ALA A 62 -25.25 5.06 29.39
C ALA A 62 -24.27 5.48 28.25
N LEU A 63 -22.99 5.10 28.37
CA LEU A 63 -22.00 5.36 27.33
C LEU A 63 -21.92 4.12 26.40
N LEU A 64 -22.24 4.30 25.12
CA LEU A 64 -22.27 3.25 24.12
C LEU A 64 -21.26 3.58 23.00
N ASP A 65 -20.78 2.55 22.31
CA ASP A 65 -20.03 2.74 21.07
C ASP A 65 -20.99 2.96 19.86
N ASP A 66 -20.42 3.43 18.75
CA ASP A 66 -21.14 3.73 17.49
C ASP A 66 -21.92 2.50 16.96
N LEU A 67 -21.34 1.32 17.10
CA LEU A 67 -21.93 0.07 16.62
C LEU A 67 -23.07 -0.39 17.50
N THR A 68 -22.90 -0.32 18.82
CA THR A 68 -23.97 -0.65 19.80
C THR A 68 -25.14 0.31 19.67
N LEU A 69 -24.90 1.62 19.46
CA LEU A 69 -25.93 2.60 19.13
C LEU A 69 -26.75 2.19 17.91
N SER A 70 -26.08 1.78 16.84
CA SER A 70 -26.72 1.32 15.60
C SER A 70 -27.52 0.04 15.80
N ASN A 71 -27.00 -0.92 16.58
CA ASN A 71 -27.68 -2.18 16.87
C ASN A 71 -28.97 -1.96 17.68
N VAL A 72 -28.95 -1.08 18.66
CA VAL A 72 -30.12 -0.71 19.46
C VAL A 72 -31.09 0.22 18.70
N GLY A 73 -30.59 0.87 17.63
CA GLY A 73 -31.35 1.79 16.78
C GLY A 73 -31.72 3.09 17.49
N VAL A 74 -30.79 3.65 18.27
CA VAL A 74 -30.93 4.92 18.99
C VAL A 74 -29.84 5.90 18.55
N THR A 75 -30.10 7.19 18.75
CA THR A 75 -29.13 8.26 18.51
C THR A 75 -28.63 8.84 19.84
N GLU A 76 -27.50 9.54 19.80
CA GLU A 76 -26.99 10.22 20.98
C GLU A 76 -28.03 11.21 21.55
N GLY A 77 -28.22 11.21 22.85
CA GLY A 77 -29.25 12.00 23.56
C GLY A 77 -30.61 11.32 23.67
N SER A 78 -30.83 10.18 23.01
CA SER A 78 -32.06 9.38 23.17
C SER A 78 -32.06 8.60 24.47
N GLU A 79 -33.22 8.08 24.85
CA GLU A 79 -33.39 7.20 26.01
C GLU A 79 -33.26 5.73 25.59
N VAL A 80 -32.64 4.92 26.43
CA VAL A 80 -32.51 3.47 26.30
C VAL A 80 -32.92 2.82 27.64
N VAL A 81 -33.70 1.74 27.56
CA VAL A 81 -34.00 0.94 28.74
C VAL A 81 -32.97 -0.17 28.87
N VAL A 82 -32.36 -0.23 30.05
CA VAL A 82 -31.24 -1.16 30.38
C VAL A 82 -31.77 -2.14 31.42
N SER A 83 -31.60 -3.43 31.18
CA SER A 83 -31.98 -4.51 32.10
C SER A 83 -30.97 -5.65 32.07
N PRO A 84 -30.87 -6.50 33.12
CA PRO A 84 -30.03 -7.69 33.10
C PRO A 84 -30.40 -8.62 31.93
N ALA A 85 -29.42 -9.20 31.26
CA ALA A 85 -29.62 -10.17 30.20
C ALA A 85 -29.25 -11.58 30.66
N GLU A 86 -30.13 -12.55 30.42
CA GLU A 86 -29.77 -13.96 30.51
C GLU A 86 -28.99 -14.36 29.27
N VAL A 87 -27.69 -14.58 29.41
CA VAL A 87 -26.78 -14.88 28.30
C VAL A 87 -26.48 -16.38 28.33
N SER A 88 -26.78 -17.06 27.22
CA SER A 88 -26.49 -18.48 27.05
C SER A 88 -25.22 -18.68 26.17
N PRO A 89 -24.42 -19.74 26.40
CA PRO A 89 -23.34 -20.05 25.49
C PRO A 89 -23.88 -20.46 24.10
N ALA A 90 -23.36 -19.84 23.03
CA ALA A 90 -23.75 -20.17 21.67
C ALA A 90 -23.24 -21.56 21.30
N ARG A 91 -24.12 -22.43 20.77
CA ARG A 91 -23.76 -23.69 20.14
C ARG A 91 -23.39 -23.49 18.69
N THR A 92 -24.32 -22.82 17.95
CA THR A 92 -24.10 -22.46 16.55
C THR A 92 -24.36 -20.98 16.34
N LEU A 93 -23.62 -20.38 15.42
CA LEU A 93 -23.76 -18.98 15.03
C LEU A 93 -23.63 -18.88 13.50
N THR A 94 -24.63 -18.31 12.85
CA THR A 94 -24.59 -18.04 11.40
C THR A 94 -24.40 -16.56 11.18
N ILE A 95 -23.42 -16.21 10.36
CA ILE A 95 -23.03 -14.84 10.07
C ILE A 95 -23.13 -14.53 8.58
N ALA A 96 -23.39 -13.26 8.26
CA ALA A 96 -23.31 -12.72 6.92
C ALA A 96 -22.30 -11.57 6.89
N GLY A 97 -21.57 -11.42 5.80
CA GLY A 97 -20.59 -10.36 5.57
C GLY A 97 -20.45 -10.08 4.08
N SER A 98 -19.46 -9.27 3.70
CA SER A 98 -19.15 -9.05 2.29
C SER A 98 -18.72 -10.37 1.61
N ARG A 99 -18.88 -10.44 0.29
CA ARG A 99 -18.40 -11.61 -0.49
C ARG A 99 -16.89 -11.83 -0.31
N LEU A 100 -16.14 -10.76 -0.11
CA LEU A 100 -14.72 -10.83 0.14
C LEU A 100 -14.43 -11.42 1.53
N ALA A 101 -15.17 -11.00 2.56
CA ALA A 101 -15.04 -11.53 3.91
C ALA A 101 -15.37 -13.03 3.98
N SER A 102 -16.49 -13.45 3.38
CA SER A 102 -16.91 -14.86 3.37
C SER A 102 -15.96 -15.76 2.56
N ALA A 103 -15.26 -15.23 1.55
CA ALA A 103 -14.28 -15.98 0.77
C ALA A 103 -12.90 -16.04 1.43
N SER A 104 -12.51 -15.03 2.23
CA SER A 104 -11.16 -14.87 2.76
C SER A 104 -11.01 -15.25 4.23
N LEU A 105 -12.08 -15.10 5.03
CA LEU A 105 -12.05 -15.39 6.47
C LEU A 105 -12.63 -16.78 6.75
N THR A 106 -11.82 -17.63 7.40
CA THR A 106 -12.32 -18.93 7.83
C THR A 106 -13.29 -18.76 9.02
N PRO A 107 -14.32 -19.64 9.15
CA PRO A 107 -15.23 -19.61 10.30
C PRO A 107 -14.49 -19.64 11.65
N GLU A 108 -13.35 -20.29 11.71
CA GLU A 108 -12.52 -20.38 12.91
C GLU A 108 -11.85 -19.06 13.26
N THR A 109 -11.32 -18.35 12.27
CA THR A 109 -10.75 -17.00 12.45
C THR A 109 -11.82 -16.04 12.96
N VAL A 110 -13.03 -16.11 12.38
CA VAL A 110 -14.16 -15.28 12.85
C VAL A 110 -14.58 -15.66 14.25
N ARG A 111 -14.66 -16.94 14.59
CA ARG A 111 -14.93 -17.41 15.95
C ARG A 111 -13.94 -16.81 16.96
N LEU A 112 -12.64 -16.87 16.66
CA LEU A 112 -11.58 -16.31 17.55
C LEU A 112 -11.76 -14.81 17.79
N ALA A 113 -12.15 -14.06 16.77
CA ALA A 113 -12.40 -12.63 16.89
C ALA A 113 -13.69 -12.28 17.66
N LEU A 114 -14.65 -13.21 17.71
CA LEU A 114 -15.92 -13.04 18.37
C LEU A 114 -15.96 -13.61 19.79
N ILE A 115 -14.97 -14.38 20.22
CA ILE A 115 -14.90 -14.94 21.57
C ILE A 115 -15.10 -13.86 22.64
N GLY A 116 -15.98 -14.13 23.60
CA GLY A 116 -16.30 -13.24 24.71
C GLY A 116 -17.32 -12.15 24.39
N LYS A 117 -17.72 -11.95 23.12
CA LYS A 117 -18.79 -11.01 22.76
C LYS A 117 -20.17 -11.60 23.03
N ILE A 118 -21.09 -10.72 23.46
CA ILE A 118 -22.51 -11.03 23.52
C ILE A 118 -23.16 -10.55 22.24
N LEU A 119 -23.90 -11.44 21.60
CA LEU A 119 -24.45 -11.22 20.27
C LEU A 119 -25.93 -11.55 20.26
N THR A 120 -26.72 -10.77 19.50
CA THR A 120 -28.13 -10.99 19.25
C THR A 120 -28.36 -11.08 17.74
N VAL A 121 -29.35 -11.88 17.32
CA VAL A 121 -29.68 -11.98 15.89
C VAL A 121 -30.15 -10.63 15.36
N GLY A 122 -29.58 -10.18 14.26
CA GLY A 122 -29.79 -8.87 13.64
C GLY A 122 -28.72 -7.84 13.98
N ASP A 123 -27.84 -8.10 14.95
CA ASP A 123 -26.75 -7.22 15.30
C ASP A 123 -25.64 -7.23 14.24
N SER A 124 -25.07 -6.07 14.03
CA SER A 124 -23.78 -5.92 13.35
C SER A 124 -22.65 -6.03 14.37
N VAL A 125 -21.57 -6.72 14.00
CA VAL A 125 -20.42 -6.95 14.88
C VAL A 125 -19.12 -6.73 14.13
N SER A 126 -18.15 -6.10 14.78
CA SER A 126 -16.79 -5.95 14.25
C SER A 126 -15.93 -7.15 14.62
N LEU A 127 -14.86 -7.36 13.85
CA LEU A 127 -13.84 -8.38 14.14
C LEU A 127 -12.76 -7.89 15.14
N LEU A 128 -12.94 -6.70 15.72
CA LEU A 128 -12.07 -6.25 16.81
C LEU A 128 -12.28 -7.15 18.02
N PRO A 129 -11.22 -7.82 18.52
CA PRO A 129 -11.33 -8.70 19.68
C PRO A 129 -11.70 -7.90 20.92
N GLN A 130 -12.46 -8.54 21.80
CA GLN A 130 -12.79 -7.99 23.09
C GLN A 130 -11.60 -8.18 24.04
N ASP A 131 -11.07 -7.09 24.59
CA ASP A 131 -10.16 -7.19 25.71
C ASP A 131 -11.03 -7.50 26.95
N LEU A 132 -11.27 -8.75 27.21
CA LEU A 132 -11.67 -9.21 28.55
C LEU A 132 -10.60 -8.67 29.50
N ALA A 133 -11.01 -8.07 30.63
CA ALA A 133 -10.09 -7.48 31.60
C ALA A 133 -8.88 -8.44 31.78
N PRO A 134 -7.66 -8.01 31.46
CA PRO A 134 -6.52 -8.92 31.48
C PRO A 134 -6.38 -9.47 32.89
N ALA A 135 -6.22 -10.78 33.00
CA ALA A 135 -5.86 -11.37 34.28
C ALA A 135 -4.62 -10.62 34.81
N PRO A 136 -4.54 -10.29 36.11
CA PRO A 136 -3.41 -9.55 36.64
C PRO A 136 -2.09 -10.22 36.24
N GLY A 137 -1.27 -9.55 35.40
CA GLY A 137 -0.01 -10.05 34.90
C GLY A 137 0.03 -10.51 33.44
N SER A 138 -1.08 -10.42 32.67
CA SER A 138 -1.05 -10.69 31.24
C SER A 138 -0.76 -9.41 30.46
N ASP A 139 0.19 -9.50 29.50
CA ASP A 139 0.54 -8.39 28.62
C ASP A 139 -0.53 -8.24 27.52
N ALA A 140 -1.50 -7.34 27.76
CA ALA A 140 -2.59 -7.04 26.82
C ALA A 140 -2.07 -6.59 25.43
N PHE A 141 -0.87 -6.00 25.37
CA PHE A 141 -0.22 -5.58 24.15
C PHE A 141 0.24 -6.78 23.29
N ALA A 142 0.73 -7.84 23.91
CA ALA A 142 1.19 -9.05 23.22
C ALA A 142 0.01 -9.81 22.59
N VAL A 143 -1.10 -9.93 23.30
CA VAL A 143 -2.33 -10.58 22.81
C VAL A 143 -2.96 -9.78 21.66
N ARG A 144 -2.98 -8.46 21.79
CA ARG A 144 -3.44 -7.54 20.73
C ARG A 144 -2.58 -7.64 19.47
N GLY A 145 -1.26 -7.74 19.63
CA GLY A 145 -0.31 -7.93 18.54
C GLY A 145 -0.47 -9.29 17.83
N GLN A 146 -0.83 -10.35 18.54
CA GLN A 146 -1.10 -11.66 17.95
C GLN A 146 -2.39 -11.69 17.15
N LEU A 147 -3.48 -11.11 17.66
CA LEU A 147 -4.76 -11.05 16.98
C LEU A 147 -4.76 -10.12 15.76
N SER A 148 -4.08 -8.98 15.85
CA SER A 148 -3.89 -8.06 14.72
C SER A 148 -3.07 -8.70 13.58
N ARG A 149 -2.13 -9.60 13.92
CA ARG A 149 -1.37 -10.38 12.92
C ARG A 149 -2.17 -11.53 12.31
N ALA A 150 -3.05 -12.15 13.08
CA ALA A 150 -3.87 -13.27 12.61
C ALA A 150 -5.04 -12.81 11.71
N ILE A 151 -5.63 -11.64 11.99
CA ILE A 151 -6.82 -11.13 11.29
C ILE A 151 -6.45 -10.13 10.20
N GLY A 152 -5.30 -9.43 10.34
CA GLY A 152 -4.87 -8.33 9.46
C GLY A 152 -5.66 -7.04 9.67
N MET A 153 -5.02 -5.89 9.52
CA MET A 153 -5.65 -4.56 9.74
C MET A 153 -6.82 -4.26 8.79
N THR A 154 -6.86 -4.90 7.63
CA THR A 154 -7.90 -4.71 6.61
C THR A 154 -9.29 -5.16 7.10
N TRP A 155 -9.36 -6.15 7.97
CA TRP A 155 -10.62 -6.76 8.43
C TRP A 155 -11.18 -6.12 9.69
N THR A 156 -10.46 -5.24 10.37
CA THR A 156 -10.94 -4.54 11.57
C THR A 156 -12.10 -3.57 11.28
N ASN A 157 -12.24 -3.13 10.05
CA ASN A 157 -13.33 -2.27 9.59
C ASN A 157 -14.51 -3.03 8.98
N GLU A 158 -14.37 -4.34 8.76
CA GLU A 158 -15.46 -5.18 8.24
C GLU A 158 -16.51 -5.38 9.32
N LEU A 159 -17.78 -5.22 8.95
CA LEU A 159 -18.92 -5.47 9.82
C LEU A 159 -19.63 -6.75 9.37
N LEU A 160 -19.80 -7.67 10.29
CA LEU A 160 -20.53 -8.91 10.08
C LEU A 160 -21.91 -8.81 10.73
N THR A 161 -22.93 -9.34 10.10
CA THR A 161 -24.30 -9.38 10.65
C THR A 161 -24.62 -10.77 11.16
N ILE A 162 -25.15 -10.87 12.37
CA ILE A 162 -25.60 -12.14 12.96
C ILE A 162 -26.97 -12.48 12.37
N THR A 163 -27.06 -13.58 11.64
CA THR A 163 -28.29 -13.98 10.95
C THR A 163 -29.06 -15.08 11.65
N ALA A 164 -28.38 -15.93 12.42
CA ALA A 164 -29.01 -16.95 13.28
C ALA A 164 -28.08 -17.31 14.44
N SER A 165 -28.68 -17.72 15.57
CA SER A 165 -27.97 -18.25 16.74
C SER A 165 -28.77 -19.39 17.37
N GLU A 166 -28.04 -20.35 17.96
CA GLU A 166 -28.64 -21.42 18.75
C GLU A 166 -27.89 -21.52 20.10
N PRO A 167 -28.59 -21.34 21.24
CA PRO A 167 -30.02 -21.08 21.41
C PRO A 167 -30.43 -19.68 20.91
N ALA A 168 -31.76 -19.46 20.75
CA ALA A 168 -32.28 -18.15 20.40
C ALA A 168 -32.15 -17.19 21.58
N GLY A 169 -31.88 -15.91 21.31
CA GLY A 169 -31.70 -14.86 22.32
C GLY A 169 -30.27 -14.33 22.37
N PRO A 170 -29.93 -13.59 23.43
CA PRO A 170 -28.55 -13.14 23.65
C PRO A 170 -27.61 -14.33 23.91
N VAL A 171 -26.57 -14.47 23.11
CA VAL A 171 -25.62 -15.58 23.21
C VAL A 171 -24.18 -15.07 23.35
N ALA A 172 -23.38 -15.74 24.18
CA ALA A 172 -21.94 -15.49 24.28
C ALA A 172 -21.18 -16.48 23.40
N VAL A 173 -20.23 -15.97 22.63
CA VAL A 173 -19.35 -16.81 21.80
C VAL A 173 -18.30 -17.48 22.66
N HIS A 174 -18.25 -18.82 22.61
CA HIS A 174 -17.34 -19.67 23.38
C HIS A 174 -16.35 -20.37 22.43
N PRO A 175 -15.19 -20.85 22.89
CA PRO A 175 -14.26 -21.62 22.07
C PRO A 175 -14.86 -22.86 21.38
N SER A 176 -15.96 -23.41 21.91
CA SER A 176 -16.71 -24.53 21.33
C SER A 176 -17.83 -24.14 20.37
N THR A 177 -18.10 -22.83 20.17
CA THR A 177 -19.14 -22.35 19.26
C THR A 177 -18.82 -22.68 17.81
N VAL A 178 -19.74 -23.27 17.08
CA VAL A 178 -19.60 -23.52 15.64
C VAL A 178 -20.09 -22.28 14.89
N VAL A 179 -19.19 -21.63 14.16
CA VAL A 179 -19.52 -20.44 13.33
C VAL A 179 -19.62 -20.88 11.88
N GLY A 180 -20.65 -20.39 11.16
CA GLY A 180 -20.85 -20.67 9.74
C GLY A 180 -21.25 -19.42 8.97
N TRP A 181 -20.92 -19.36 7.67
CA TRP A 181 -21.35 -18.31 6.76
C TRP A 181 -22.73 -18.61 6.17
N ARG A 182 -23.61 -17.62 6.11
CA ARG A 182 -24.95 -17.78 5.52
C ARG A 182 -24.93 -18.15 4.04
N ASP A 183 -24.00 -17.59 3.27
CA ASP A 183 -23.91 -17.75 1.81
C ASP A 183 -22.67 -18.58 1.39
N GLY A 184 -22.04 -19.30 2.31
CA GLY A 184 -20.87 -20.11 2.03
C GLY A 184 -21.23 -21.53 1.54
N ALA A 185 -20.54 -22.04 0.52
CA ALA A 185 -20.71 -23.40 -0.02
C ALA A 185 -20.51 -24.53 1.03
N ARG A 186 -20.03 -24.22 2.22
CA ARG A 186 -19.84 -25.15 3.35
C ARG A 186 -21.04 -25.26 4.30
N THR A 187 -22.04 -24.35 4.22
CA THR A 187 -23.28 -24.45 4.99
C THR A 187 -24.24 -25.48 4.40
N GLY A 188 -24.15 -25.80 3.12
CA GLY A 188 -24.94 -26.84 2.47
C GLY A 188 -24.62 -28.25 2.94
N GLU A 189 -23.35 -28.55 3.22
CA GLU A 189 -22.93 -29.88 3.69
C GLU A 189 -23.29 -30.13 5.15
N ALA A 190 -23.18 -29.13 6.02
CA ALA A 190 -23.56 -29.26 7.44
C ALA A 190 -25.08 -29.36 7.60
N ALA A 191 -25.87 -28.63 6.79
CA ALA A 191 -27.32 -28.71 6.79
C ALA A 191 -27.81 -30.03 6.18
N ALA A 192 -27.16 -30.56 5.17
CA ALA A 192 -27.46 -31.87 4.59
C ALA A 192 -27.12 -33.03 5.56
N ALA A 193 -26.03 -32.91 6.31
CA ALA A 193 -25.64 -33.87 7.34
C ALA A 193 -26.64 -33.87 8.53
N ALA A 194 -27.17 -32.71 8.92
CA ALA A 194 -28.17 -32.60 9.99
C ALA A 194 -29.57 -33.07 9.55
N ALA A 195 -29.94 -32.93 8.26
CA ALA A 195 -31.19 -33.42 7.71
C ALA A 195 -31.21 -34.94 7.48
N LEU A 196 -30.08 -35.61 7.42
CA LEU A 196 -29.92 -37.06 7.26
C LEU A 196 -29.84 -37.83 8.57
N ALA A 197 -29.80 -37.16 9.73
CA ALA A 197 -29.85 -37.77 11.06
C ALA A 197 -31.27 -37.93 11.57
N GLY A 198 -32.13 -38.66 10.84
CA GLY A 198 -33.37 -39.18 11.34
C GLY A 198 -33.15 -40.46 12.21
N PRO A 199 -34.03 -40.78 13.19
CA PRO A 199 -33.82 -41.88 14.10
C PRO A 199 -34.09 -43.22 13.44
N GLY A 200 -33.02 -43.92 13.04
CA GLY A 200 -33.16 -45.25 12.47
C GLY A 200 -31.79 -45.79 12.02
N GLY A 201 -31.18 -46.56 12.87
CA GLY A 201 -29.81 -47.08 12.65
C GLY A 201 -29.73 -48.08 11.50
N THR A 202 -28.66 -47.96 10.74
CA THR A 202 -27.95 -49.08 10.09
C THR A 202 -26.52 -48.67 9.88
N THR A 203 -25.60 -49.40 10.47
CA THR A 203 -24.16 -49.29 10.26
C THR A 203 -23.82 -49.50 8.78
N VAL A 204 -23.36 -48.46 8.14
CA VAL A 204 -22.66 -48.57 6.82
C VAL A 204 -21.18 -48.33 7.06
N ALA A 205 -20.36 -49.26 6.57
CA ALA A 205 -18.93 -49.31 6.67
C ALA A 205 -18.29 -48.00 6.23
N THR A 206 -17.31 -47.56 7.06
CA THR A 206 -16.38 -46.50 6.80
C THR A 206 -15.58 -46.80 5.52
N ALA A 207 -15.97 -46.23 4.39
CA ALA A 207 -15.05 -46.07 3.27
C ALA A 207 -14.17 -44.85 3.59
N THR A 208 -12.87 -45.08 3.69
CA THR A 208 -11.86 -44.03 3.73
C THR A 208 -12.06 -43.12 2.55
N PRO A 209 -12.21 -41.78 2.71
CA PRO A 209 -12.28 -40.89 1.56
C PRO A 209 -10.96 -40.96 0.82
N GLU A 210 -11.01 -41.35 -0.45
CA GLU A 210 -9.90 -41.20 -1.34
C GLU A 210 -9.47 -39.70 -1.37
N PRO A 211 -8.16 -39.41 -1.41
CA PRO A 211 -7.71 -38.05 -1.52
C PRO A 211 -8.27 -37.46 -2.82
N VAL A 212 -9.05 -36.39 -2.67
CA VAL A 212 -9.50 -35.59 -3.82
C VAL A 212 -8.22 -35.04 -4.47
N THR A 213 -7.78 -35.68 -5.50
CA THR A 213 -6.77 -35.18 -6.43
C THR A 213 -7.38 -33.94 -7.08
N ILE A 214 -7.08 -32.78 -6.54
CA ILE A 214 -7.27 -31.53 -7.28
C ILE A 214 -6.13 -31.54 -8.27
N ASP A 215 -6.45 -31.96 -9.52
CA ASP A 215 -5.53 -31.81 -10.62
C ASP A 215 -4.96 -30.38 -10.62
N PRO A 216 -3.68 -30.20 -10.88
CA PRO A 216 -3.13 -28.88 -11.10
C PRO A 216 -3.98 -28.25 -12.21
N VAL A 217 -4.66 -27.16 -11.93
CA VAL A 217 -5.41 -26.43 -12.95
C VAL A 217 -4.36 -25.90 -13.93
N VAL A 218 -4.05 -26.71 -14.91
CA VAL A 218 -3.39 -26.27 -16.13
C VAL A 218 -4.46 -25.44 -16.86
N VAL A 219 -4.54 -24.16 -16.50
CA VAL A 219 -5.29 -23.20 -17.30
C VAL A 219 -4.59 -23.24 -18.66
N PRO A 220 -5.27 -23.58 -19.76
CA PRO A 220 -4.67 -23.49 -21.08
C PRO A 220 -4.38 -22.01 -21.33
N SER A 221 -3.21 -21.58 -20.95
CA SER A 221 -2.75 -20.23 -21.23
C SER A 221 -2.40 -20.18 -22.72
N ALA A 222 -2.75 -19.07 -23.36
CA ALA A 222 -2.25 -18.79 -24.72
C ALA A 222 -0.72 -19.00 -24.75
N PRO A 223 -0.18 -19.49 -25.88
CA PRO A 223 1.26 -19.73 -25.98
C PRO A 223 2.03 -18.47 -25.57
N PRO A 224 3.13 -18.61 -24.81
CA PRO A 224 3.91 -17.46 -24.37
C PRO A 224 4.44 -16.69 -25.58
N PRO A 225 4.65 -15.37 -25.46
CA PRO A 225 5.19 -14.57 -26.53
C PRO A 225 6.58 -15.09 -26.96
N PRO A 226 6.94 -14.97 -28.24
CA PRO A 226 8.26 -15.38 -28.71
C PRO A 226 9.36 -14.59 -27.99
N VAL A 227 10.52 -15.19 -27.79
CA VAL A 227 11.67 -14.57 -27.09
C VAL A 227 12.06 -13.21 -27.68
N ALA A 228 11.88 -13.03 -29.01
CA ALA A 228 12.14 -11.78 -29.71
C ALA A 228 11.24 -10.60 -29.24
N ASP A 229 10.09 -10.89 -28.68
CA ASP A 229 9.13 -9.89 -28.18
C ASP A 229 9.36 -9.52 -26.71
N LEU A 230 10.37 -10.10 -26.05
CA LEU A 230 10.77 -9.78 -24.67
C LEU A 230 11.69 -8.53 -24.63
N ILE A 231 11.10 -7.39 -24.95
CA ILE A 231 11.83 -6.13 -25.06
C ILE A 231 12.28 -5.66 -23.67
N GLY A 232 13.51 -5.11 -23.59
CA GLY A 232 14.11 -4.60 -22.37
C GLY A 232 14.75 -5.67 -21.47
N ALA A 233 14.57 -6.94 -21.76
CA ALA A 233 15.12 -8.07 -20.98
C ALA A 233 16.31 -8.77 -21.66
N GLY A 234 16.96 -8.17 -22.65
CA GLY A 234 17.94 -8.83 -23.52
C GLY A 234 19.10 -9.52 -22.78
N GLU A 235 19.65 -8.92 -21.75
CA GLU A 235 20.70 -9.52 -20.91
C GLU A 235 20.16 -10.72 -20.12
N ALA A 236 18.99 -10.58 -19.53
CA ALA A 236 18.34 -11.66 -18.79
C ALA A 236 17.97 -12.83 -19.70
N VAL A 237 17.47 -12.54 -20.91
CA VAL A 237 17.18 -13.53 -21.95
C VAL A 237 18.44 -14.30 -22.30
N SER A 238 19.54 -13.61 -22.61
CA SER A 238 20.80 -14.25 -23.02
C SER A 238 21.34 -15.16 -21.93
N ARG A 239 21.42 -14.67 -20.68
CA ARG A 239 21.92 -15.45 -19.54
C ARG A 239 21.05 -16.67 -19.23
N LEU A 240 19.75 -16.49 -19.16
CA LEU A 240 18.85 -17.61 -18.86
C LEU A 240 18.82 -18.65 -19.96
N THR A 241 18.82 -18.23 -21.22
CA THR A 241 18.88 -19.14 -22.36
C THR A 241 20.17 -19.96 -22.36
N GLU A 242 21.31 -19.32 -22.10
CA GLU A 242 22.60 -20.00 -21.96
C GLU A 242 22.59 -21.02 -20.82
N TRP A 243 22.10 -20.64 -19.64
CA TRP A 243 22.06 -21.55 -18.49
C TRP A 243 21.09 -22.72 -18.69
N PHE A 244 19.94 -22.48 -19.30
CA PHE A 244 19.00 -23.56 -19.63
C PHE A 244 19.56 -24.48 -20.73
N ASP A 245 20.21 -23.96 -21.78
CA ASP A 245 20.85 -24.78 -22.82
C ASP A 245 21.94 -25.66 -22.21
N LEU A 246 22.78 -25.11 -21.32
CA LEU A 246 23.80 -25.88 -20.63
C LEU A 246 23.23 -26.95 -19.73
N ALA A 247 22.20 -26.64 -18.95
CA ALA A 247 21.61 -27.58 -17.99
C ALA A 247 20.81 -28.71 -18.70
N PHE A 248 20.10 -28.38 -19.79
CA PHE A 248 19.20 -29.31 -20.46
C PHE A 248 19.86 -30.08 -21.59
N ARG A 249 20.69 -29.43 -22.41
CA ARG A 249 21.27 -30.03 -23.61
C ARG A 249 22.71 -30.49 -23.47
N ARG A 250 23.45 -29.96 -22.47
CA ARG A 250 24.88 -30.22 -22.30
C ARG A 250 25.29 -30.56 -20.86
N PRO A 251 24.51 -31.33 -20.08
CA PRO A 251 24.83 -31.66 -18.71
C PRO A 251 26.16 -32.42 -18.56
N GLU A 252 26.47 -33.25 -19.56
CA GLU A 252 27.72 -34.05 -19.59
C GLU A 252 28.99 -33.19 -19.63
N LEU A 253 28.96 -32.07 -20.36
CA LEU A 253 30.10 -31.15 -20.43
C LEU A 253 30.36 -30.50 -19.07
N LEU A 254 29.32 -30.12 -18.33
CA LEU A 254 29.44 -29.55 -16.98
C LEU A 254 30.05 -30.58 -16.04
N THR A 255 29.60 -31.84 -16.10
CA THR A 255 30.13 -32.93 -15.28
C THR A 255 31.60 -33.24 -15.61
N GLN A 256 31.97 -33.27 -16.90
CA GLN A 256 33.38 -33.47 -17.34
C GLN A 256 34.31 -32.36 -16.81
N LEU A 257 33.81 -31.13 -16.70
CA LEU A 257 34.55 -29.98 -16.19
C LEU A 257 34.51 -29.89 -14.65
N GLY A 258 33.88 -30.87 -13.95
CA GLY A 258 33.76 -30.89 -12.51
C GLY A 258 32.72 -29.91 -11.96
N ALA A 259 31.84 -29.39 -12.83
CA ALA A 259 30.74 -28.51 -12.42
C ALA A 259 29.44 -29.30 -12.25
N SER A 260 28.58 -28.84 -11.36
CA SER A 260 27.22 -29.39 -11.20
C SER A 260 26.29 -28.89 -12.31
N ALA A 261 25.48 -29.79 -12.85
CA ALA A 261 24.40 -29.45 -13.78
C ALA A 261 23.15 -28.89 -13.07
N GLN A 262 23.20 -28.74 -11.73
CA GLN A 262 22.12 -28.14 -10.96
C GLN A 262 21.92 -26.68 -11.36
N LEU A 263 20.66 -26.30 -11.54
CA LEU A 263 20.33 -24.93 -11.95
C LEU A 263 19.21 -24.37 -11.07
N GLY A 264 19.59 -23.46 -10.19
CA GLY A 264 18.67 -22.67 -9.39
C GLY A 264 18.85 -21.18 -9.68
N VAL A 265 17.83 -20.50 -10.15
CA VAL A 265 17.89 -19.09 -10.54
C VAL A 265 16.85 -18.27 -9.78
N LEU A 266 17.30 -17.21 -9.13
CA LEU A 266 16.43 -16.20 -8.52
C LEU A 266 16.25 -15.01 -9.46
N LEU A 267 15.04 -14.81 -9.98
CA LEU A 267 14.67 -13.66 -10.79
C LEU A 267 14.14 -12.54 -9.92
N THR A 268 14.79 -11.40 -9.96
CA THR A 268 14.39 -10.21 -9.20
C THR A 268 13.90 -9.11 -10.12
N GLY A 269 13.12 -8.19 -9.60
CA GLY A 269 12.63 -7.03 -10.35
C GLY A 269 11.20 -6.66 -9.99
N PRO A 270 10.72 -5.47 -10.39
CA PRO A 270 9.41 -4.97 -10.03
C PRO A 270 8.26 -5.91 -10.41
N GLU A 271 7.14 -5.77 -9.72
CA GLU A 271 5.91 -6.47 -10.11
C GLU A 271 5.48 -6.06 -11.51
N GLY A 272 4.95 -7.03 -12.29
CA GLY A 272 4.43 -6.75 -13.63
C GLY A 272 5.48 -6.52 -14.73
N VAL A 273 6.79 -6.58 -14.42
CA VAL A 273 7.85 -6.40 -15.44
C VAL A 273 7.94 -7.57 -16.44
N GLY A 274 7.33 -8.71 -16.12
CA GLY A 274 7.29 -9.87 -17.02
C GLY A 274 8.20 -11.03 -16.60
N LYS A 275 8.58 -11.17 -15.34
CA LYS A 275 9.44 -12.25 -14.82
C LYS A 275 8.97 -13.65 -15.22
N SER A 276 7.71 -13.99 -14.94
CA SER A 276 7.16 -15.30 -15.28
C SER A 276 7.03 -15.50 -16.79
N THR A 277 6.68 -14.45 -17.53
CA THR A 277 6.60 -14.47 -18.99
C THR A 277 7.95 -14.79 -19.62
N LEU A 278 9.03 -14.17 -19.10
CA LEU A 278 10.41 -14.44 -19.54
C LEU A 278 10.74 -15.93 -19.42
N VAL A 279 10.49 -16.54 -18.26
CA VAL A 279 10.78 -17.96 -18.01
C VAL A 279 9.99 -18.85 -18.96
N ARG A 280 8.67 -18.60 -19.11
CA ARG A 280 7.80 -19.39 -20.00
C ARG A 280 8.24 -19.29 -21.46
N SER A 281 8.60 -18.09 -21.93
CA SER A 281 9.02 -17.89 -23.32
C SER A 281 10.34 -18.60 -23.63
N ILE A 282 11.32 -18.52 -22.71
CA ILE A 282 12.62 -19.20 -22.89
C ILE A 282 12.45 -20.71 -22.79
N ALA A 283 11.72 -21.22 -21.80
CA ALA A 283 11.45 -22.64 -21.65
C ALA A 283 10.76 -23.20 -22.91
N HIS A 284 9.74 -22.50 -23.42
CA HIS A 284 9.04 -22.87 -24.66
C HIS A 284 9.97 -22.90 -25.89
N SER A 285 10.92 -21.95 -25.96
CA SER A 285 11.90 -21.94 -27.07
C SER A 285 12.91 -23.09 -27.02
N LEU A 286 13.03 -23.75 -25.87
CA LEU A 286 13.91 -24.90 -25.64
C LEU A 286 13.13 -26.24 -25.51
N ASP A 287 11.85 -26.22 -25.82
CA ASP A 287 10.93 -27.37 -25.70
C ASP A 287 10.90 -27.95 -24.27
N ALA A 288 11.07 -27.10 -23.24
CA ALA A 288 11.01 -27.48 -21.84
C ALA A 288 9.62 -27.22 -21.25
N ALA A 289 9.13 -28.21 -20.49
CA ALA A 289 7.86 -28.07 -19.76
C ALA A 289 7.99 -27.05 -18.60
N VAL A 290 6.93 -26.29 -18.31
CA VAL A 290 6.91 -25.33 -17.19
C VAL A 290 5.79 -25.71 -16.23
N VAL A 291 6.17 -26.02 -15.00
CA VAL A 291 5.24 -26.18 -13.87
C VAL A 291 5.33 -24.91 -13.02
N GLU A 292 4.22 -24.19 -12.90
CA GLU A 292 4.18 -22.91 -12.19
C GLU A 292 3.38 -23.03 -10.91
N ILE A 293 3.92 -22.46 -9.82
CA ILE A 293 3.29 -22.37 -8.51
C ILE A 293 3.40 -20.95 -7.98
N ALA A 294 2.28 -20.40 -7.51
CA ALA A 294 2.28 -19.15 -6.79
C ALA A 294 2.59 -19.41 -5.30
N ALA A 295 3.70 -18.87 -4.79
CA ALA A 295 4.09 -19.02 -3.40
C ALA A 295 3.04 -18.48 -2.40
N PRO A 296 2.34 -17.35 -2.65
CA PRO A 296 1.25 -16.89 -1.80
C PRO A 296 0.13 -17.93 -1.62
N THR A 297 -0.17 -18.70 -2.69
CA THR A 297 -1.18 -19.76 -2.61
C THR A 297 -0.72 -20.92 -1.71
N LEU A 298 0.57 -21.28 -1.76
CA LEU A 298 1.12 -22.29 -0.86
C LEU A 298 1.19 -21.80 0.59
N ALA A 299 1.58 -20.55 0.79
CA ALA A 299 1.68 -19.94 2.12
C ALA A 299 0.31 -19.84 2.83
N ALA A 300 -0.79 -19.76 2.07
CA ALA A 300 -2.15 -19.74 2.60
C ALA A 300 -2.68 -21.13 3.02
N LEU A 301 -2.00 -22.23 2.68
CA LEU A 301 -2.41 -23.59 2.99
C LEU A 301 -1.85 -24.02 4.38
N GLU A 302 -2.49 -25.04 4.96
CA GLU A 302 -1.90 -25.73 6.11
C GLU A 302 -0.55 -26.37 5.75
N PRO A 303 0.42 -26.45 6.68
CA PRO A 303 1.78 -26.90 6.39
C PRO A 303 1.85 -28.26 5.70
N GLY A 304 0.99 -29.21 6.07
CA GLY A 304 0.93 -30.54 5.46
C GLY A 304 0.41 -30.49 4.01
N ALA A 305 -0.65 -29.73 3.77
CA ALA A 305 -1.23 -29.53 2.44
C ALA A 305 -0.27 -28.77 1.51
N ALA A 306 0.40 -27.74 2.02
CA ALA A 306 1.40 -26.98 1.27
C ALA A 306 2.58 -27.87 0.84
N SER A 307 3.12 -28.70 1.77
CA SER A 307 4.20 -29.64 1.48
C SER A 307 3.78 -30.70 0.45
N SER A 308 2.58 -31.27 0.59
CA SER A 308 2.04 -32.25 -0.37
C SER A 308 1.87 -31.65 -1.76
N ARG A 309 1.34 -30.43 -1.85
CA ARG A 309 1.14 -29.73 -3.14
C ARG A 309 2.46 -29.38 -3.81
N LEU A 310 3.45 -28.92 -3.03
CA LEU A 310 4.80 -28.66 -3.55
C LEU A 310 5.44 -29.93 -4.06
N SER A 311 5.37 -31.04 -3.30
CA SER A 311 5.92 -32.34 -3.70
C SER A 311 5.25 -32.89 -4.96
N ALA A 312 3.93 -32.75 -5.09
CA ALA A 312 3.21 -33.14 -6.29
C ALA A 312 3.64 -32.35 -7.53
N ALA A 313 3.83 -31.03 -7.40
CA ALA A 313 4.31 -30.20 -8.49
C ALA A 313 5.75 -30.51 -8.90
N ILE A 314 6.64 -30.80 -7.93
CA ILE A 314 7.99 -31.24 -8.22
C ILE A 314 7.94 -32.58 -8.96
N ALA A 315 7.12 -33.53 -8.51
CA ALA A 315 6.98 -34.83 -9.17
C ALA A 315 6.46 -34.68 -10.61
N SER A 316 5.48 -33.80 -10.85
CA SER A 316 5.00 -33.47 -12.19
C SER A 316 6.12 -32.87 -13.06
N ALA A 317 6.87 -31.91 -12.55
CA ALA A 317 7.98 -31.31 -13.29
C ALA A 317 9.10 -32.31 -13.60
N VAL A 318 9.46 -33.17 -12.68
CA VAL A 318 10.50 -34.19 -12.89
C VAL A 318 10.04 -35.28 -13.88
N ALA A 319 8.74 -35.54 -13.98
CA ALA A 319 8.19 -36.50 -14.94
C ALA A 319 8.27 -36.03 -16.42
N GLU A 320 8.29 -34.72 -16.66
CA GLU A 320 8.26 -34.09 -17.97
C GLU A 320 9.58 -33.37 -18.32
N THR A 321 10.72 -34.03 -18.16
CA THR A 321 12.03 -33.45 -18.46
C THR A 321 12.31 -33.32 -19.96
N PRO A 322 12.95 -32.23 -20.45
CA PRO A 322 13.47 -31.10 -19.64
C PRO A 322 12.37 -30.21 -19.12
N SER A 323 12.52 -29.75 -17.87
CA SER A 323 11.47 -28.99 -17.20
C SER A 323 11.97 -27.87 -16.30
N VAL A 324 11.10 -26.89 -16.09
CA VAL A 324 11.31 -25.74 -15.18
C VAL A 324 10.21 -25.71 -14.14
N LEU A 325 10.58 -25.77 -12.88
CA LEU A 325 9.66 -25.41 -11.78
C LEU A 325 9.79 -23.92 -11.50
N LEU A 326 8.74 -23.18 -11.80
CA LEU A 326 8.65 -21.74 -11.57
C LEU A 326 7.83 -21.45 -10.31
N ILE A 327 8.47 -20.84 -9.30
CA ILE A 327 7.80 -20.41 -8.06
C ILE A 327 7.74 -18.89 -8.08
N THR A 328 6.52 -18.32 -8.16
CA THR A 328 6.33 -16.87 -8.16
C THR A 328 6.16 -16.32 -6.76
N ASP A 329 6.66 -15.10 -6.53
CA ASP A 329 6.54 -14.33 -5.29
C ASP A 329 7.06 -15.10 -4.06
N LEU A 330 8.29 -15.59 -4.18
CA LEU A 330 8.95 -16.50 -3.25
C LEU A 330 9.03 -15.96 -1.81
N ASP A 331 9.12 -14.66 -1.64
CA ASP A 331 9.15 -13.95 -0.36
C ASP A 331 7.88 -14.19 0.48
N ALA A 332 6.73 -14.46 -0.14
CA ALA A 332 5.51 -14.79 0.58
C ALA A 332 5.57 -16.16 1.29
N LEU A 333 6.30 -17.13 0.72
CA LEU A 333 6.44 -18.48 1.28
C LEU A 333 7.67 -18.63 2.17
N LEU A 334 8.76 -17.95 1.80
CA LEU A 334 10.06 -17.99 2.46
C LEU A 334 10.52 -16.59 2.91
N PRO A 335 9.83 -15.97 3.89
CA PRO A 335 10.18 -14.63 4.36
C PRO A 335 11.49 -14.66 5.17
N ALA A 336 12.30 -13.57 5.03
CA ALA A 336 13.54 -13.38 5.76
C ALA A 336 13.33 -13.18 7.27
N THR A 337 12.21 -12.56 7.65
CA THR A 337 11.86 -12.28 9.05
C THR A 337 10.79 -13.24 9.52
N ASN A 338 10.99 -13.84 10.70
CA ASN A 338 10.07 -14.82 11.29
C ASN A 338 9.64 -15.95 10.32
N PRO A 339 10.58 -16.68 9.69
CA PRO A 339 10.23 -17.73 8.76
C PRO A 339 9.33 -18.78 9.44
N PRO A 340 8.22 -19.20 8.82
CA PRO A 340 7.36 -20.22 9.37
C PRO A 340 8.11 -21.59 9.42
N PRO A 341 7.72 -22.51 10.30
CA PRO A 341 8.33 -23.85 10.36
C PRO A 341 8.31 -24.59 9.00
N LEU A 342 7.29 -24.33 8.19
CA LEU A 342 7.16 -24.84 6.82
C LEU A 342 8.34 -24.41 5.92
N ALA A 343 8.93 -23.23 6.14
CA ALA A 343 10.01 -22.71 5.31
C ALA A 343 11.21 -23.68 5.24
N THR A 344 11.58 -24.31 6.37
CA THR A 344 12.68 -25.28 6.41
C THR A 344 12.35 -26.52 5.57
N VAL A 345 11.14 -27.06 5.69
CA VAL A 345 10.70 -28.22 4.91
C VAL A 345 10.68 -27.91 3.42
N VAL A 346 10.20 -26.73 3.04
CA VAL A 346 10.18 -26.25 1.65
C VAL A 346 11.61 -26.15 1.10
N ILE A 347 12.52 -25.51 1.83
CA ILE A 347 13.92 -25.35 1.40
C ILE A 347 14.58 -26.73 1.19
N ASP A 348 14.41 -27.66 2.11
CA ASP A 348 15.01 -29.00 1.99
C ASP A 348 14.39 -29.79 0.81
N THR A 349 13.09 -29.65 0.60
CA THR A 349 12.40 -30.27 -0.54
C THR A 349 12.90 -29.70 -1.87
N LEU A 350 13.08 -28.38 -1.98
CA LEU A 350 13.60 -27.74 -3.18
C LEU A 350 15.07 -28.09 -3.44
N ARG A 351 15.90 -28.21 -2.38
CA ARG A 351 17.28 -28.69 -2.47
C ARG A 351 17.38 -30.10 -3.02
N ALA A 352 16.45 -30.97 -2.64
CA ALA A 352 16.37 -32.30 -3.20
C ALA A 352 15.94 -32.29 -4.66
N ALA A 353 15.00 -31.42 -5.03
CA ALA A 353 14.47 -31.29 -6.38
C ALA A 353 15.53 -30.81 -7.41
N VAL A 354 16.32 -29.80 -7.05
CA VAL A 354 17.36 -29.21 -7.94
C VAL A 354 18.42 -30.21 -8.35
N ARG A 355 18.58 -31.31 -7.62
CA ARG A 355 19.55 -32.38 -7.95
C ARG A 355 19.11 -33.27 -9.12
N ASN A 356 17.86 -33.19 -9.56
CA ASN A 356 17.39 -33.99 -10.69
C ASN A 356 18.02 -33.49 -12.00
N PRO A 357 18.43 -34.39 -12.89
CA PRO A 357 18.99 -34.01 -14.19
C PRO A 357 17.91 -33.39 -15.08
N SER A 358 18.30 -32.43 -15.92
CA SER A 358 17.41 -31.72 -16.85
C SER A 358 16.22 -31.02 -16.18
N PHE A 359 16.38 -30.66 -14.89
CA PHE A 359 15.42 -29.89 -14.11
C PHE A 359 16.04 -28.55 -13.71
N ALA A 360 15.29 -27.48 -13.87
CA ALA A 360 15.67 -26.15 -13.43
C ALA A 360 14.65 -25.59 -12.42
N LEU A 361 15.15 -24.98 -11.35
CA LEU A 361 14.33 -24.27 -10.38
C LEU A 361 14.46 -22.76 -10.61
N VAL A 362 13.34 -22.08 -10.81
CA VAL A 362 13.31 -20.61 -10.93
C VAL A 362 12.38 -20.04 -9.87
N GLY A 363 12.91 -19.20 -9.01
CA GLY A 363 12.15 -18.39 -8.05
C GLY A 363 12.02 -16.96 -8.56
N THR A 364 10.86 -16.31 -8.37
CA THR A 364 10.73 -14.89 -8.64
C THR A 364 10.39 -14.12 -7.37
N THR A 365 10.86 -12.89 -7.26
CA THR A 365 10.48 -11.97 -6.19
C THR A 365 10.58 -10.52 -6.67
N ALA A 366 9.74 -9.65 -6.10
CA ALA A 366 9.89 -8.20 -6.24
C ALA A 366 10.79 -7.63 -5.12
N HIS A 367 10.88 -8.35 -3.99
CA HIS A 367 11.59 -7.91 -2.78
C HIS A 367 12.69 -8.89 -2.39
N PRO A 368 13.85 -8.87 -3.08
CA PRO A 368 14.92 -9.82 -2.82
C PRO A 368 15.39 -9.81 -1.36
N GLU A 369 15.35 -8.66 -0.69
CA GLU A 369 15.73 -8.54 0.73
C GLU A 369 14.73 -9.19 1.70
N ALA A 370 13.49 -9.39 1.26
CA ALA A 370 12.46 -10.05 2.04
C ALA A 370 12.52 -11.58 1.95
N VAL A 371 13.35 -12.14 1.07
CA VAL A 371 13.52 -13.59 0.90
C VAL A 371 14.53 -14.15 1.90
N ASP A 372 14.21 -15.29 2.51
CA ASP A 372 15.07 -15.99 3.47
C ASP A 372 16.51 -16.18 2.94
N PRO A 373 17.53 -15.69 3.64
CA PRO A 373 18.91 -15.78 3.17
C PRO A 373 19.41 -17.21 2.88
N ARG A 374 18.81 -18.22 3.52
CA ARG A 374 19.16 -19.63 3.33
C ARG A 374 18.90 -20.14 1.92
N VAL A 375 18.02 -19.49 1.15
CA VAL A 375 17.73 -19.88 -0.24
C VAL A 375 18.80 -19.45 -1.23
N ARG A 376 19.61 -18.43 -0.88
CA ARG A 376 20.70 -17.91 -1.73
C ARG A 376 21.99 -18.71 -1.60
N GLY A 377 21.92 -19.92 -1.05
CA GLY A 377 23.05 -20.83 -0.96
C GLY A 377 23.42 -21.42 -2.32
N VAL A 378 24.69 -21.84 -2.46
CA VAL A 378 25.25 -22.53 -3.64
C VAL A 378 24.47 -23.80 -4.00
N ASP A 379 23.71 -24.32 -3.07
CA ASP A 379 22.96 -25.58 -3.15
C ASP A 379 21.48 -25.38 -3.58
N LEU A 380 21.01 -24.13 -3.79
CA LEU A 380 19.62 -23.87 -4.16
C LEU A 380 19.53 -22.79 -5.26
N PHE A 381 19.58 -21.50 -4.93
CA PHE A 381 19.60 -20.40 -5.90
C PHE A 381 20.99 -19.78 -5.94
N ASP A 382 21.89 -20.40 -6.67
CA ASP A 382 23.28 -19.96 -6.83
C ASP A 382 23.44 -18.80 -7.84
N ARG A 383 22.41 -18.56 -8.63
CA ARG A 383 22.38 -17.54 -9.66
C ARG A 383 21.25 -16.56 -9.48
N SER A 384 21.52 -15.30 -9.78
CA SER A 384 20.49 -14.25 -9.76
C SER A 384 20.51 -13.42 -11.05
N VAL A 385 19.32 -13.03 -11.49
CA VAL A 385 19.13 -12.15 -12.64
C VAL A 385 18.11 -11.10 -12.25
N SER A 386 18.42 -9.83 -12.51
CA SER A 386 17.51 -8.71 -12.29
C SER A 386 16.87 -8.25 -13.60
N LEU A 387 15.57 -8.02 -13.57
CA LEU A 387 14.84 -7.36 -14.65
C LEU A 387 14.56 -5.93 -14.21
N PRO A 388 15.22 -4.94 -14.82
CA PRO A 388 14.98 -3.54 -14.53
C PRO A 388 13.63 -3.07 -15.10
N LEU A 389 13.19 -1.88 -14.68
CA LEU A 389 12.10 -1.19 -15.35
C LEU A 389 12.46 -0.88 -16.80
N PRO A 390 11.51 -0.96 -17.75
CA PRO A 390 11.77 -0.63 -19.12
C PRO A 390 12.02 0.88 -19.29
N ASP A 391 13.11 1.24 -19.95
CA ASP A 391 13.41 2.61 -20.34
C ASP A 391 12.42 3.12 -21.42
N ALA A 392 12.49 4.41 -21.77
CA ALA A 392 11.57 5.00 -22.74
C ALA A 392 11.62 4.30 -24.12
N LYS A 393 12.80 3.83 -24.54
CA LYS A 393 12.99 3.10 -25.79
C LYS A 393 12.34 1.72 -25.71
N ALA A 394 12.58 1.00 -24.65
CA ALA A 394 11.96 -0.31 -24.41
C ALA A 394 10.43 -0.18 -24.31
N ARG A 395 9.89 0.85 -23.63
CA ARG A 395 8.45 1.09 -23.59
C ARG A 395 7.86 1.37 -24.97
N THR A 396 8.56 2.14 -25.82
CA THR A 396 8.13 2.37 -27.21
C THR A 396 8.01 1.07 -27.98
N GLU A 397 9.02 0.20 -27.89
CA GLU A 397 8.99 -1.09 -28.57
C GLU A 397 7.96 -2.06 -27.96
N LEU A 398 7.81 -2.09 -26.62
CA LEU A 398 6.76 -2.84 -25.94
C LEU A 398 5.36 -2.43 -26.41
N LEU A 399 5.10 -1.13 -26.53
CA LEU A 399 3.83 -0.62 -27.06
C LEU A 399 3.59 -1.10 -28.50
N ARG A 400 4.62 -1.10 -29.36
CA ARG A 400 4.52 -1.64 -30.73
C ARG A 400 4.19 -3.13 -30.72
N VAL A 401 4.85 -3.91 -29.88
CA VAL A 401 4.59 -5.35 -29.75
C VAL A 401 3.17 -5.60 -29.24
N LEU A 402 2.77 -4.92 -28.17
CA LEU A 402 1.46 -5.11 -27.52
C LEU A 402 0.28 -4.64 -28.39
N LEU A 403 0.48 -3.69 -29.30
CA LEU A 403 -0.55 -3.14 -30.17
C LEU A 403 -0.45 -3.70 -31.61
N ARG A 404 0.46 -4.63 -31.89
CA ARG A 404 0.68 -5.22 -33.24
C ARG A 404 -0.60 -5.80 -33.86
N ASP A 405 -1.35 -6.55 -33.05
CA ASP A 405 -2.56 -7.25 -33.50
C ASP A 405 -3.86 -6.51 -33.19
N VAL A 406 -3.74 -5.26 -32.74
CA VAL A 406 -4.87 -4.42 -32.37
C VAL A 406 -5.09 -3.36 -33.44
N PRO A 407 -6.33 -3.11 -33.90
CA PRO A 407 -6.60 -2.06 -34.85
C PRO A 407 -6.34 -0.67 -34.21
N VAL A 408 -5.25 -0.03 -34.63
CA VAL A 408 -4.82 1.30 -34.16
C VAL A 408 -4.81 2.26 -35.36
N GLU A 409 -5.05 3.54 -35.13
CA GLU A 409 -4.92 4.58 -36.16
C GLU A 409 -3.44 4.77 -36.54
N SER A 410 -3.19 5.17 -37.80
CA SER A 410 -1.84 5.24 -38.36
C SER A 410 -1.01 6.42 -37.83
N ASP A 411 -1.64 7.37 -37.17
CA ASP A 411 -1.04 8.60 -36.61
C ASP A 411 -0.60 8.48 -35.16
N VAL A 412 -0.71 7.27 -34.55
CA VAL A 412 -0.30 7.06 -33.16
C VAL A 412 1.23 7.11 -33.03
N ASP A 413 1.70 8.14 -32.33
CA ASP A 413 3.11 8.28 -31.95
C ASP A 413 3.42 7.51 -30.66
N PHE A 414 4.00 6.31 -30.80
CA PHE A 414 4.40 5.47 -29.69
C PHE A 414 5.56 6.08 -28.87
N GLY A 415 6.40 6.91 -29.48
CA GLY A 415 7.48 7.61 -28.78
C GLY A 415 6.93 8.68 -27.83
N ALA A 416 5.99 9.49 -28.34
CA ALA A 416 5.30 10.48 -27.50
C ALA A 416 4.49 9.82 -26.37
N LEU A 417 3.88 8.65 -26.62
CA LEU A 417 3.16 7.91 -25.60
C LEU A 417 4.13 7.32 -24.55
N ALA A 418 5.25 6.74 -24.97
CA ALA A 418 6.27 6.22 -24.07
C ALA A 418 6.90 7.30 -23.17
N ALA A 419 7.04 8.52 -23.68
CA ALA A 419 7.48 9.66 -22.88
C ALA A 419 6.49 10.03 -21.76
N GLN A 420 5.19 9.73 -21.94
CA GLN A 420 4.13 9.97 -20.95
C GLN A 420 3.89 8.80 -20.01
N THR A 421 4.64 7.70 -20.13
CA THR A 421 4.51 6.48 -19.31
C THR A 421 5.75 6.17 -18.47
N PRO A 422 6.36 7.14 -17.74
CA PRO A 422 7.49 6.81 -16.87
C PRO A 422 7.05 5.83 -15.78
N GLY A 423 7.92 4.87 -15.44
CA GLY A 423 7.63 3.86 -14.42
C GLY A 423 6.63 2.76 -14.82
N PHE A 424 6.05 2.80 -16.01
CA PHE A 424 5.15 1.74 -16.47
C PHE A 424 5.93 0.47 -16.76
N VAL A 425 5.46 -0.63 -16.22
CA VAL A 425 5.90 -1.99 -16.53
C VAL A 425 5.07 -2.60 -17.65
N ALA A 426 5.48 -3.78 -18.14
CA ALA A 426 4.74 -4.48 -19.20
C ALA A 426 3.25 -4.70 -18.86
N ALA A 427 2.94 -5.06 -17.62
CA ALA A 427 1.56 -5.22 -17.14
C ALA A 427 0.74 -3.93 -17.22
N ASP A 428 1.35 -2.77 -16.89
CA ASP A 428 0.68 -1.47 -16.96
C ASP A 428 0.39 -1.08 -18.41
N LEU A 429 1.32 -1.37 -19.34
CA LEU A 429 1.10 -1.13 -20.76
C LEU A 429 -0.01 -2.04 -21.35
N VAL A 430 -0.14 -3.27 -20.85
CA VAL A 430 -1.28 -4.14 -21.18
C VAL A 430 -2.59 -3.54 -20.61
N ALA A 431 -2.57 -3.04 -19.39
CA ALA A 431 -3.73 -2.37 -18.79
C ALA A 431 -4.11 -1.10 -19.57
N LEU A 432 -3.10 -0.32 -20.00
CA LEU A 432 -3.29 0.88 -20.83
C LEU A 432 -3.97 0.53 -22.17
N ARG A 433 -3.48 -0.52 -22.85
CA ARG A 433 -4.09 -1.05 -24.09
C ARG A 433 -5.56 -1.41 -23.87
N ARG A 434 -5.86 -2.14 -22.78
CA ARG A 434 -7.21 -2.58 -22.45
C ARG A 434 -8.15 -1.42 -22.18
N GLU A 435 -7.70 -0.42 -21.40
CA GLU A 435 -8.48 0.78 -21.10
C GLU A 435 -8.73 1.62 -22.37
N ALA A 436 -7.72 1.80 -23.22
CA ALA A 436 -7.86 2.49 -24.50
C ALA A 436 -8.85 1.78 -25.45
N ALA A 437 -8.82 0.44 -25.49
CA ALA A 437 -9.78 -0.33 -26.26
C ALA A 437 -11.22 -0.17 -25.75
N VAL A 438 -11.42 -0.12 -24.43
CA VAL A 438 -12.73 0.17 -23.83
C VAL A 438 -13.22 1.56 -24.24
N ARG A 439 -12.34 2.56 -24.21
CA ARG A 439 -12.68 3.96 -24.62
C ARG A 439 -13.04 4.05 -26.11
N ALA A 440 -12.27 3.39 -26.96
CA ALA A 440 -12.59 3.30 -28.39
C ALA A 440 -13.95 2.64 -28.62
N ALA A 441 -14.25 1.54 -27.89
CA ALA A 441 -15.54 0.86 -27.95
C ALA A 441 -16.71 1.73 -27.47
N VAL A 442 -16.54 2.49 -26.41
CA VAL A 442 -17.55 3.48 -25.94
C VAL A 442 -17.86 4.53 -27.01
N ARG A 443 -16.85 4.97 -27.76
CA ARG A 443 -17.04 5.87 -28.93
C ARG A 443 -17.60 5.15 -30.16
N SER A 444 -17.81 3.84 -30.12
CA SER A 444 -18.16 3.00 -31.28
C SER A 444 -17.14 3.11 -32.42
N ALA A 445 -15.86 3.35 -32.11
CA ALA A 445 -14.80 3.46 -33.09
C ALA A 445 -14.17 2.09 -33.36
N PRO A 446 -13.89 1.73 -34.65
CA PRO A 446 -13.31 0.43 -34.99
C PRO A 446 -11.79 0.36 -34.73
N LYS A 447 -11.16 1.48 -34.38
CA LYS A 447 -9.73 1.61 -34.13
C LYS A 447 -9.46 2.44 -32.89
N ILE A 448 -8.34 2.15 -32.21
CA ILE A 448 -7.85 2.93 -31.08
C ILE A 448 -7.12 4.16 -31.63
N ALA A 449 -7.56 5.35 -31.22
CA ALA A 449 -6.91 6.62 -31.54
C ALA A 449 -5.85 6.98 -30.48
N PHE A 450 -4.92 7.87 -30.85
CA PHE A 450 -3.95 8.43 -29.88
C PHE A 450 -4.64 9.12 -28.70
N ALA A 451 -5.78 9.77 -28.94
CA ALA A 451 -6.59 10.41 -27.89
C ALA A 451 -7.14 9.38 -26.86
N ASP A 452 -7.50 8.17 -27.29
CA ASP A 452 -7.97 7.11 -26.37
C ASP A 452 -6.85 6.63 -25.46
N LEU A 453 -5.64 6.43 -26.01
CA LEU A 453 -4.44 6.05 -25.26
C LEU A 453 -4.05 7.14 -24.25
N THR A 454 -4.04 8.40 -24.67
CA THR A 454 -3.73 9.53 -23.78
C THR A 454 -4.79 9.71 -22.69
N ALA A 455 -6.06 9.50 -23.01
CA ALA A 455 -7.13 9.56 -22.02
C ALA A 455 -7.07 8.37 -21.04
N ALA A 456 -6.64 7.19 -21.50
CA ALA A 456 -6.45 6.02 -20.67
C ALA A 456 -5.32 6.19 -19.63
N LEU A 457 -4.29 7.00 -19.93
CA LEU A 457 -3.22 7.34 -18.96
C LEU A 457 -3.74 8.05 -17.70
N LYS A 458 -4.88 8.71 -17.76
CA LYS A 458 -5.49 9.35 -16.58
C LYS A 458 -6.09 8.34 -15.60
N THR A 459 -6.38 7.14 -16.08
CA THR A 459 -7.03 6.07 -15.31
C THR A 459 -6.03 5.00 -14.86
N VAL A 460 -5.11 4.62 -15.74
CA VAL A 460 -4.10 3.59 -15.47
C VAL A 460 -2.92 4.21 -14.74
N ARG A 461 -2.63 3.68 -13.55
CA ARG A 461 -1.48 4.10 -12.73
C ARG A 461 -0.40 3.04 -12.76
N PRO A 462 0.89 3.42 -12.75
CA PRO A 462 1.98 2.45 -12.73
C PRO A 462 1.99 1.65 -11.42
N THR A 463 2.04 0.33 -11.53
CA THR A 463 2.08 -0.61 -10.40
C THR A 463 3.33 -0.42 -9.54
N SER A 464 4.46 -0.13 -10.18
CA SER A 464 5.75 0.11 -9.51
C SER A 464 5.73 1.28 -8.51
N LEU A 465 4.78 2.21 -8.66
CA LEU A 465 4.62 3.41 -7.83
C LEU A 465 3.46 3.30 -6.83
N SER A 466 2.67 2.22 -6.86
CA SER A 466 1.46 2.07 -6.03
C SER A 466 1.74 1.86 -4.54
N THR A 467 2.96 1.48 -4.17
CA THR A 467 3.38 1.19 -2.77
C THR A 467 4.03 2.38 -2.05
N SER A 468 4.27 3.52 -2.72
CA SER A 468 4.73 4.75 -2.09
C SER A 468 3.63 5.80 -2.14
N ASP A 469 3.53 6.66 -1.12
CA ASP A 469 2.64 7.83 -1.13
C ASP A 469 3.02 8.73 -2.33
N ASN A 470 2.35 8.49 -3.45
CA ASN A 470 2.60 9.20 -4.67
C ASN A 470 2.20 10.66 -4.49
N LEU A 471 3.14 11.55 -4.75
CA LEU A 471 2.82 12.93 -5.07
C LEU A 471 1.84 12.92 -6.24
N GLN A 472 0.54 13.09 -5.94
CA GLN A 472 -0.47 13.25 -6.99
C GLN A 472 -0.11 14.50 -7.79
N THR A 473 0.43 14.30 -8.99
CA THR A 473 0.88 15.42 -9.85
C THR A 473 -0.30 16.22 -10.39
N GLY A 474 -1.49 15.63 -10.46
CA GLY A 474 -2.72 16.33 -10.89
C GLY A 474 -2.63 17.00 -12.26
N GLY A 475 -1.63 16.66 -13.08
CA GLY A 475 -1.35 17.33 -14.34
C GLY A 475 -0.67 18.69 -14.21
N LEU A 476 -0.14 19.02 -13.02
CA LEU A 476 0.63 20.25 -12.77
C LEU A 476 1.96 20.21 -13.52
N THR A 477 2.33 21.35 -14.11
CA THR A 477 3.62 21.55 -14.78
C THR A 477 4.36 22.74 -14.16
N LEU A 478 5.65 22.91 -14.46
CA LEU A 478 6.41 24.08 -14.01
C LEU A 478 5.82 25.43 -14.55
N ALA A 479 4.99 25.37 -15.58
CA ALA A 479 4.28 26.54 -16.09
C ALA A 479 3.11 26.96 -15.17
N ASP A 480 2.55 26.03 -14.39
CA ASP A 480 1.47 26.30 -13.44
C ASP A 480 1.97 26.88 -12.10
N VAL A 481 3.28 26.91 -11.90
CA VAL A 481 3.90 27.57 -10.74
C VAL A 481 4.03 29.05 -11.07
N GLY A 482 3.32 29.91 -10.34
CA GLY A 482 3.44 31.37 -10.48
C GLY A 482 4.82 31.83 -10.02
N ASP A 483 5.43 32.79 -10.73
CA ASP A 483 6.73 33.39 -10.42
C ASP A 483 7.87 32.39 -10.13
N MET A 484 8.84 32.71 -9.26
CA MET A 484 9.99 31.87 -8.89
C MET A 484 10.88 31.48 -10.10
N ALA A 485 11.10 32.41 -11.03
CA ALA A 485 11.87 32.13 -12.26
C ALA A 485 13.26 31.57 -11.97
N GLU A 486 14.00 32.12 -11.01
CA GLU A 486 15.32 31.66 -10.60
C GLU A 486 15.31 30.24 -10.00
N VAL A 487 14.31 29.96 -9.14
CA VAL A 487 14.14 28.65 -8.53
C VAL A 487 13.79 27.58 -9.59
N LYS A 488 12.88 27.90 -10.51
CA LYS A 488 12.52 27.01 -11.63
C LYS A 488 13.72 26.74 -12.54
N GLN A 489 14.49 27.78 -12.86
CA GLN A 489 15.69 27.65 -13.68
C GLN A 489 16.72 26.76 -12.97
N SER A 490 17.02 27.04 -11.70
CA SER A 490 17.97 26.26 -10.92
C SER A 490 17.56 24.78 -10.83
N LEU A 491 16.29 24.47 -10.61
CA LEU A 491 15.77 23.09 -10.60
C LEU A 491 15.83 22.46 -11.99
N THR A 492 15.54 23.20 -13.05
CA THR A 492 15.63 22.69 -14.42
C THR A 492 17.07 22.35 -14.77
N GLU A 493 18.03 23.20 -14.44
CA GLU A 493 19.44 22.99 -14.70
C GLU A 493 20.01 21.82 -13.89
N THR A 494 19.63 21.71 -12.62
CA THR A 494 20.19 20.73 -11.68
C THR A 494 19.55 19.36 -11.83
N VAL A 495 18.24 19.29 -12.11
CA VAL A 495 17.50 18.01 -12.12
C VAL A 495 17.19 17.54 -13.54
N LEU A 496 16.73 18.41 -14.42
CA LEU A 496 16.25 18.00 -15.76
C LEU A 496 17.37 17.97 -16.80
N TRP A 497 18.36 18.89 -16.76
CA TRP A 497 19.43 18.90 -17.74
C TRP A 497 20.31 17.66 -17.71
N PRO A 498 20.75 17.11 -16.56
CA PRO A 498 21.51 15.88 -16.53
C PRO A 498 20.83 14.72 -17.24
N LEU A 499 19.50 14.65 -17.13
CA LEU A 499 18.70 13.61 -17.74
C LEU A 499 18.43 13.84 -19.23
N ARG A 500 18.27 15.10 -19.64
CA ARG A 500 18.03 15.45 -21.05
C ARG A 500 19.29 15.44 -21.90
N TYR A 501 20.41 15.84 -21.31
CA TYR A 501 21.65 16.10 -22.02
C TYR A 501 22.86 15.37 -21.38
N PRO A 502 22.77 14.07 -21.08
CA PRO A 502 23.85 13.32 -20.42
C PRO A 502 25.17 13.39 -21.21
N ASP A 503 25.08 13.33 -22.54
CA ASP A 503 26.26 13.42 -23.42
C ASP A 503 26.98 14.78 -23.33
N SER A 504 26.23 15.84 -23.04
CA SER A 504 26.82 17.18 -22.89
C SER A 504 27.64 17.29 -21.58
N PHE A 505 27.11 16.70 -20.50
CA PHE A 505 27.85 16.62 -19.23
C PHE A 505 29.08 15.75 -19.36
N ALA A 506 28.97 14.58 -19.99
CA ALA A 506 30.12 13.68 -20.23
C ALA A 506 31.21 14.34 -21.09
N ARG A 507 30.78 15.05 -22.16
CA ARG A 507 31.73 15.76 -23.07
C ARG A 507 32.49 16.88 -22.40
N LEU A 508 31.84 17.58 -21.43
CA LEU A 508 32.46 18.67 -20.67
C LEU A 508 33.21 18.18 -19.42
N GLY A 509 33.14 16.87 -19.10
CA GLY A 509 33.71 16.29 -17.89
C GLY A 509 33.09 16.82 -16.60
N ILE A 510 31.81 17.25 -16.64
CA ILE A 510 31.10 17.78 -15.49
C ILE A 510 30.26 16.65 -14.90
N GLU A 511 30.47 16.36 -13.61
CA GLU A 511 29.58 15.49 -12.86
C GLU A 511 28.30 16.27 -12.48
N PRO A 512 27.11 15.77 -12.80
CA PRO A 512 25.88 16.42 -12.39
C PRO A 512 25.70 16.37 -10.86
N PRO A 513 25.15 17.42 -10.25
CA PRO A 513 24.86 17.42 -8.82
C PRO A 513 23.88 16.30 -8.49
N ARG A 514 24.18 15.55 -7.41
CA ARG A 514 23.39 14.39 -6.99
C ARG A 514 22.18 14.75 -6.16
N GLY A 515 22.22 15.89 -5.48
CA GLY A 515 21.14 16.31 -4.61
C GLY A 515 20.95 17.81 -4.49
N VAL A 516 19.69 18.16 -4.28
CA VAL A 516 19.21 19.53 -4.08
C VAL A 516 18.47 19.62 -2.75
N LEU A 517 18.74 20.66 -1.98
CA LEU A 517 17.94 21.00 -0.81
C LEU A 517 17.12 22.25 -1.07
N LEU A 518 15.78 22.10 -1.09
CA LEU A 518 14.84 23.22 -1.07
C LEU A 518 14.64 23.68 0.37
N TYR A 519 14.90 24.95 0.65
CA TYR A 519 14.62 25.48 1.99
C TYR A 519 13.91 26.83 1.88
N GLY A 520 13.15 27.16 2.91
CA GLY A 520 12.38 28.39 2.93
C GLY A 520 11.21 28.31 3.91
N PRO A 521 10.44 29.37 4.08
CA PRO A 521 9.36 29.42 5.06
C PRO A 521 8.25 28.40 4.78
N PRO A 522 7.49 27.97 5.81
CA PRO A 522 6.40 27.01 5.63
C PRO A 522 5.30 27.60 4.71
N GLY A 523 4.60 26.74 3.98
CA GLY A 523 3.49 27.14 3.12
C GLY A 523 3.88 27.88 1.82
N CYS A 524 5.17 28.11 1.53
CA CYS A 524 5.62 28.83 0.33
C CYS A 524 5.79 27.94 -0.92
N GLY A 525 5.25 26.72 -0.92
CA GLY A 525 5.10 25.94 -2.15
C GLY A 525 6.27 25.01 -2.49
N LYS A 526 7.20 24.66 -1.56
CA LYS A 526 8.30 23.72 -1.80
C LYS A 526 7.82 22.38 -2.35
N THR A 527 6.88 21.73 -1.68
CA THR A 527 6.29 20.46 -2.12
C THR A 527 5.46 20.63 -3.41
N PHE A 528 4.89 21.81 -3.64
CA PHE A 528 4.18 22.14 -4.89
C PHE A 528 5.13 22.22 -6.09
N LEU A 529 6.31 22.83 -5.90
CA LEU A 529 7.38 22.88 -6.91
C LEU A 529 7.84 21.48 -7.31
N VAL A 530 8.00 20.59 -6.32
CA VAL A 530 8.38 19.17 -6.56
C VAL A 530 7.30 18.46 -7.36
N ARG A 531 6.01 18.68 -7.04
CA ARG A 531 4.88 18.13 -7.82
C ARG A 531 4.87 18.63 -9.25
N ALA A 532 5.12 19.91 -9.45
CA ALA A 532 5.20 20.52 -10.79
C ALA A 532 6.37 19.97 -11.60
N LEU A 533 7.53 19.75 -10.95
CA LEU A 533 8.68 19.10 -11.56
C LEU A 533 8.39 17.65 -11.94
N ALA A 534 7.76 16.90 -11.06
CA ALA A 534 7.28 15.54 -11.31
C ALA A 534 6.27 15.48 -12.48
N GLY A 535 5.40 16.48 -12.60
CA GLY A 535 4.41 16.60 -13.65
C GLY A 535 4.98 16.87 -15.06
N THR A 536 6.29 17.14 -15.19
CA THR A 536 6.96 17.16 -16.49
C THR A 536 7.00 15.79 -17.16
N GLY A 537 6.70 14.72 -16.43
CA GLY A 537 6.60 13.35 -16.95
C GLY A 537 7.92 12.69 -17.31
N GLN A 538 9.06 13.28 -16.93
CA GLN A 538 10.39 12.79 -17.30
C GLN A 538 11.08 11.97 -16.23
N LEU A 539 10.52 11.94 -15.01
CA LEU A 539 11.08 11.34 -13.81
C LEU A 539 10.07 10.51 -13.07
N ASN A 540 10.50 9.37 -12.56
CA ASN A 540 9.78 8.64 -11.53
C ASN A 540 10.03 9.30 -10.18
N VAL A 541 8.98 9.68 -9.45
CA VAL A 541 9.14 10.36 -8.17
C VAL A 541 8.73 9.44 -7.03
N ILE A 542 9.67 9.18 -6.13
CA ILE A 542 9.45 8.45 -4.89
C ILE A 542 9.50 9.47 -3.76
N ALA A 543 8.34 9.80 -3.19
CA ALA A 543 8.23 10.76 -2.10
C ALA A 543 8.15 10.05 -0.75
N VAL A 544 8.90 10.56 0.21
CA VAL A 544 8.93 10.05 1.59
C VAL A 544 8.97 11.22 2.56
N LYS A 545 8.13 11.17 3.60
CA LYS A 545 8.19 12.13 4.71
C LYS A 545 9.16 11.66 5.78
N GLY A 546 9.92 12.58 6.35
CA GLY A 546 10.92 12.27 7.37
C GLY A 546 10.36 11.48 8.55
N ALA A 547 9.20 11.88 9.08
CA ALA A 547 8.51 11.20 10.17
C ALA A 547 8.11 9.75 9.83
N GLU A 548 7.63 9.48 8.62
CA GLU A 548 7.20 8.13 8.20
C GLU A 548 8.35 7.13 8.13
N LEU A 549 9.55 7.59 7.78
CA LEU A 549 10.76 6.77 7.80
C LEU A 549 11.18 6.40 9.22
N MET A 550 10.87 7.26 10.20
CA MET A 550 11.19 7.03 11.61
C MET A 550 10.14 6.14 12.30
N ASP A 551 8.84 6.34 12.04
CA ASP A 551 7.73 5.66 12.74
C ASP A 551 7.45 4.25 12.22
N LYS A 552 7.44 4.04 10.92
CA LYS A 552 7.16 2.73 10.29
C LYS A 552 8.24 1.67 10.60
N TRP A 553 9.44 2.09 11.03
CA TRP A 553 10.63 1.25 10.99
C TRP A 553 11.47 1.32 12.26
N VAL A 554 10.85 1.45 13.41
CA VAL A 554 11.54 1.34 14.71
C VAL A 554 12.21 -0.04 14.79
N GLY A 555 13.53 -0.05 14.57
CA GLY A 555 14.38 -1.26 14.52
C GLY A 555 14.88 -1.69 13.14
N GLU A 556 14.33 -1.17 12.02
CA GLU A 556 14.73 -1.50 10.64
C GLU A 556 15.00 -0.27 9.74
N SER A 557 15.16 0.91 10.34
CA SER A 557 15.28 2.20 9.62
C SER A 557 16.42 2.24 8.58
N GLU A 558 17.55 1.60 8.86
CA GLU A 558 18.69 1.49 7.92
C GLU A 558 18.33 0.67 6.67
N ARG A 559 17.51 -0.37 6.87
CA ARG A 559 17.06 -1.25 5.78
C ARG A 559 16.06 -0.52 4.88
N ALA A 560 15.19 0.31 5.49
CA ALA A 560 14.23 1.13 4.76
C ALA A 560 14.91 2.17 3.87
N VAL A 561 15.98 2.82 4.35
CA VAL A 561 16.77 3.75 3.55
C VAL A 561 17.41 3.03 2.36
N ARG A 562 18.08 1.90 2.57
CA ARG A 562 18.68 1.10 1.48
C ARG A 562 17.64 0.65 0.46
N GLU A 563 16.47 0.20 0.93
CA GLU A 563 15.38 -0.21 0.05
C GLU A 563 14.82 0.95 -0.77
N LEU A 564 14.69 2.14 -0.17
CA LEU A 564 14.28 3.36 -0.86
C LEU A 564 15.22 3.69 -2.04
N PHE A 565 16.54 3.68 -1.79
CA PHE A 565 17.53 3.99 -2.83
C PHE A 565 17.65 2.88 -3.87
N ARG A 566 17.52 1.62 -3.47
CA ARG A 566 17.45 0.49 -4.41
C ARG A 566 16.25 0.64 -5.36
N ARG A 567 15.07 0.95 -4.83
CA ARG A 567 13.86 1.21 -5.63
C ARG A 567 14.02 2.41 -6.55
N ALA A 568 14.71 3.45 -6.10
CA ALA A 568 15.00 4.61 -6.93
C ALA A 568 15.93 4.25 -8.09
N ALA A 569 16.97 3.46 -7.84
CA ALA A 569 17.89 2.98 -8.87
C ALA A 569 17.18 2.08 -9.90
N GLU A 570 16.30 1.19 -9.45
CA GLU A 570 15.47 0.35 -10.32
C GLU A 570 14.46 1.16 -11.14
N ALA A 571 13.93 2.25 -10.57
CA ALA A 571 12.98 3.14 -11.23
C ALA A 571 13.65 4.25 -12.07
N SER A 572 14.97 4.19 -12.27
CA SER A 572 15.73 5.21 -13.02
C SER A 572 15.14 5.44 -14.44
N PRO A 573 15.06 6.71 -14.92
CA PRO A 573 15.42 7.94 -14.25
C PRO A 573 14.43 8.32 -13.13
N ALA A 574 14.96 8.53 -11.93
CA ALA A 574 14.13 8.70 -10.73
C ALA A 574 14.57 9.91 -9.88
N MET A 575 13.60 10.44 -9.13
CA MET A 575 13.83 11.45 -8.11
C MET A 575 13.33 10.94 -6.76
N VAL A 576 14.22 10.89 -5.79
CA VAL A 576 13.86 10.65 -4.39
C VAL A 576 13.55 11.99 -3.75
N PHE A 577 12.32 12.19 -3.32
CA PHE A 577 11.91 13.39 -2.61
C PHE A 577 11.78 13.11 -1.10
N LEU A 578 12.61 13.78 -0.32
CA LEU A 578 12.62 13.72 1.13
C LEU A 578 11.96 15.01 1.68
N ASP A 579 10.73 14.92 2.15
CA ASP A 579 10.07 16.07 2.81
C ASP A 579 10.40 16.08 4.31
N GLU A 580 10.52 17.27 4.90
CA GLU A 580 10.88 17.45 6.30
C GLU A 580 12.21 16.78 6.67
N VAL A 581 13.25 17.04 5.88
CA VAL A 581 14.60 16.45 6.09
C VAL A 581 15.16 16.75 7.48
N ASP A 582 14.79 17.86 8.10
CA ASP A 582 15.16 18.23 9.46
C ASP A 582 14.64 17.24 10.52
N ALA A 583 13.50 16.58 10.27
CA ALA A 583 13.01 15.51 11.12
C ALA A 583 13.78 14.20 10.92
N LEU A 584 14.25 13.93 9.67
CA LEU A 584 14.97 12.72 9.32
C LEU A 584 16.44 12.76 9.76
N ALA A 585 17.08 13.91 9.62
CA ALA A 585 18.52 14.10 9.83
C ALA A 585 18.82 15.33 10.71
N PRO A 586 18.41 15.31 11.98
CA PRO A 586 18.67 16.40 12.90
C PRO A 586 20.17 16.52 13.22
N ARG A 587 20.60 17.72 13.58
CA ARG A 587 21.97 17.99 14.05
C ARG A 587 22.31 17.10 15.25
N ARG A 588 23.47 16.50 15.23
CA ARG A 588 23.97 15.62 16.29
C ARG A 588 23.93 16.33 17.68
N GLY A 589 23.35 15.62 18.65
CA GLY A 589 23.29 16.09 20.05
C GLY A 589 22.04 16.90 20.42
N GLN A 590 21.07 17.08 19.54
CA GLN A 590 19.83 17.83 19.84
C GLN A 590 18.59 16.94 20.05
N SER A 591 18.66 15.64 19.78
CA SER A 591 17.52 14.73 19.98
C SER A 591 17.70 13.82 21.19
N SER A 592 16.64 13.58 21.95
CA SER A 592 16.59 12.66 23.10
C SER A 592 16.70 11.17 22.67
N ASP A 593 16.39 10.84 21.38
CA ASP A 593 16.47 9.51 20.76
C ASP A 593 17.64 9.40 19.78
N SER A 594 18.81 9.89 20.17
CA SER A 594 19.99 10.04 19.30
C SER A 594 20.46 8.76 18.59
N GLY A 595 20.19 7.58 19.14
CA GLY A 595 20.74 6.33 18.59
C GLY A 595 20.08 5.83 17.30
N VAL A 596 18.82 6.11 17.06
CA VAL A 596 18.08 5.69 15.84
C VAL A 596 18.31 6.71 14.73
N ALA A 597 18.13 8.00 15.05
CA ALA A 597 18.36 9.07 14.09
C ALA A 597 19.80 9.07 13.54
N ASP A 598 20.79 8.89 14.39
CA ASP A 598 22.21 8.83 13.96
C ASP A 598 22.48 7.67 13.00
N ARG A 599 21.82 6.52 13.16
CA ARG A 599 21.93 5.36 12.26
C ARG A 599 21.26 5.60 10.90
N VAL A 600 20.08 6.22 10.91
CA VAL A 600 19.39 6.62 9.67
C VAL A 600 20.21 7.63 8.89
N VAL A 601 20.75 8.65 9.56
CA VAL A 601 21.66 9.62 8.94
C VAL A 601 22.89 8.93 8.36
N ALA A 602 23.52 8.02 9.09
CA ALA A 602 24.69 7.29 8.61
C ALA A 602 24.36 6.43 7.38
N SER A 603 23.21 5.74 7.37
CA SER A 603 22.76 4.97 6.21
C SER A 603 22.47 5.88 5.01
N LEU A 604 21.78 7.01 5.23
CA LEU A 604 21.48 7.99 4.19
C LEU A 604 22.77 8.58 3.57
N LEU A 605 23.75 8.90 4.40
CA LEU A 605 25.06 9.36 3.94
C LEU A 605 25.77 8.29 3.10
N THR A 606 25.70 7.02 3.53
CA THR A 606 26.31 5.90 2.80
C THR A 606 25.65 5.69 1.43
N GLU A 607 24.33 5.79 1.35
CA GLU A 607 23.62 5.66 0.08
C GLU A 607 23.87 6.85 -0.86
N LEU A 608 23.93 8.06 -0.32
CA LEU A 608 24.27 9.26 -1.10
C LEU A 608 25.71 9.24 -1.63
N ASP A 609 26.66 8.75 -0.83
CA ASP A 609 28.07 8.64 -1.23
C ASP A 609 28.33 7.47 -2.17
N GLY A 610 27.52 6.42 -2.13
CA GLY A 610 27.53 5.16 -2.88
C GLY A 610 28.82 4.77 -3.62
N VAL A 611 29.24 3.52 -3.46
CA VAL A 611 30.45 2.98 -4.13
C VAL A 611 30.30 2.97 -5.66
N GLU A 612 29.07 2.82 -6.15
CA GLU A 612 28.72 3.00 -7.57
C GLU A 612 27.87 4.27 -7.71
N PRO A 613 28.22 5.20 -8.63
CA PRO A 613 27.38 6.35 -8.87
C PRO A 613 26.01 5.88 -9.31
N MET A 614 24.96 6.21 -8.54
CA MET A 614 23.59 5.98 -8.94
C MET A 614 23.32 6.78 -10.22
N ARG A 615 23.37 6.12 -11.36
CA ARG A 615 23.11 6.76 -12.64
C ARG A 615 21.63 7.13 -12.71
N ASP A 616 21.36 8.37 -13.09
CA ASP A 616 20.01 8.88 -13.35
C ASP A 616 19.05 8.90 -12.12
N VAL A 617 19.61 8.98 -10.89
CA VAL A 617 18.85 9.21 -9.66
C VAL A 617 19.27 10.53 -9.04
N VAL A 618 18.29 11.42 -8.80
CA VAL A 618 18.51 12.72 -8.14
C VAL A 618 17.76 12.71 -6.80
N VAL A 619 18.41 13.20 -5.75
CA VAL A 619 17.79 13.35 -4.43
C VAL A 619 17.39 14.80 -4.21
N LEU A 620 16.14 15.03 -3.84
CA LEU A 620 15.62 16.35 -3.54
C LEU A 620 15.07 16.38 -2.12
N GLY A 621 15.71 17.17 -1.26
CA GLY A 621 15.25 17.40 0.11
C GLY A 621 14.42 18.68 0.23
N ALA A 622 13.46 18.73 1.16
CA ALA A 622 12.78 19.96 1.54
C ALA A 622 12.79 20.15 3.05
N THR A 623 13.00 21.39 3.49
CA THR A 623 12.96 21.76 4.92
C THR A 623 12.47 23.18 5.13
N ASN A 624 11.88 23.42 6.31
CA ASN A 624 11.58 24.75 6.80
C ASN A 624 12.69 25.31 7.72
N ARG A 625 13.65 24.45 8.13
CA ARG A 625 14.66 24.74 9.14
C ARG A 625 16.04 24.20 8.72
N PRO A 626 16.70 24.83 7.74
CA PRO A 626 17.98 24.35 7.23
C PRO A 626 19.09 24.32 8.29
N GLU A 627 18.98 25.17 9.31
CA GLU A 627 19.92 25.24 10.43
C GLU A 627 19.89 24.00 11.34
N LEU A 628 18.83 23.19 11.30
CA LEU A 628 18.71 21.97 12.11
C LEU A 628 19.26 20.72 11.41
N ILE A 629 19.57 20.79 10.13
CA ILE A 629 20.08 19.64 9.36
C ILE A 629 21.53 19.35 9.70
N ASP A 630 21.91 18.06 9.75
CA ASP A 630 23.32 17.65 9.91
C ASP A 630 24.17 18.21 8.74
N PRO A 631 25.18 19.05 9.01
CA PRO A 631 26.03 19.63 7.95
C PRO A 631 26.71 18.61 7.04
N ALA A 632 26.84 17.36 7.48
CA ALA A 632 27.40 16.30 6.65
C ALA A 632 26.55 16.02 5.40
N LEU A 633 25.24 16.24 5.45
CA LEU A 633 24.37 16.08 4.28
C LEU A 633 24.53 17.18 3.23
N LEU A 634 25.01 18.35 3.63
CA LEU A 634 25.15 19.53 2.76
C LEU A 634 26.52 19.59 2.04
N ARG A 635 27.34 18.52 2.18
CA ARG A 635 28.66 18.46 1.52
C ARG A 635 28.52 18.11 0.03
N PRO A 636 29.54 18.51 -0.80
CA PRO A 636 29.61 18.10 -2.20
C PRO A 636 29.42 16.59 -2.38
N GLY A 637 28.67 16.21 -3.43
CA GLY A 637 28.29 14.83 -3.73
C GLY A 637 27.02 14.35 -3.02
N ARG A 638 26.38 15.16 -2.18
CA ARG A 638 25.15 14.86 -1.42
C ARG A 638 24.05 15.89 -1.74
N LEU A 639 23.42 16.50 -0.73
CA LEU A 639 22.48 17.63 -0.94
C LEU A 639 23.25 18.94 -1.10
N GLU A 640 24.11 18.99 -2.08
CA GLU A 640 25.10 20.06 -2.25
C GLU A 640 24.53 21.37 -2.81
N ARG A 641 23.42 21.28 -3.55
CA ARG A 641 22.79 22.46 -4.14
C ARG A 641 21.69 22.98 -3.23
N LEU A 642 21.92 24.13 -2.62
CA LEU A 642 20.93 24.81 -1.78
C LEU A 642 20.11 25.77 -2.62
N VAL A 643 18.78 25.64 -2.59
CA VAL A 643 17.85 26.47 -3.34
C VAL A 643 16.85 27.12 -2.38
N TYR A 644 16.94 28.42 -2.23
CA TYR A 644 16.02 29.19 -1.41
C TYR A 644 14.69 29.39 -2.11
N VAL A 645 13.59 29.06 -1.44
CA VAL A 645 12.23 29.34 -1.90
C VAL A 645 11.70 30.53 -1.10
N PRO A 646 11.68 31.74 -1.67
CA PRO A 646 11.25 32.95 -0.96
C PRO A 646 9.76 32.94 -0.68
N PRO A 647 9.29 33.79 0.26
CA PRO A 647 7.87 34.08 0.40
C PRO A 647 7.34 34.75 -0.87
N PRO A 648 6.05 34.54 -1.23
CA PRO A 648 5.50 35.13 -2.45
C PRO A 648 5.38 36.66 -2.32
N ASP A 649 5.87 37.38 -3.32
CA ASP A 649 5.64 38.84 -3.48
C ASP A 649 4.21 39.14 -3.94
N ALA A 650 3.86 40.38 -4.11
CA ALA A 650 2.50 40.78 -4.52
C ALA A 650 2.12 40.23 -5.92
N ALA A 651 3.07 40.10 -6.83
CA ALA A 651 2.84 39.56 -8.17
C ALA A 651 2.60 38.06 -8.10
N ALA A 652 3.45 37.35 -7.36
CA ALA A 652 3.32 35.91 -7.09
C ALA A 652 1.99 35.60 -6.38
N ARG A 653 1.61 36.37 -5.35
CA ARG A 653 0.32 36.21 -4.68
C ARG A 653 -0.86 36.37 -5.63
N THR A 654 -0.78 37.28 -6.58
CA THR A 654 -1.82 37.45 -7.61
C THR A 654 -2.00 36.23 -8.48
N GLU A 655 -0.87 35.63 -8.93
CA GLU A 655 -0.90 34.39 -9.72
C GLU A 655 -1.40 33.20 -8.89
N ILE A 656 -0.98 33.08 -7.61
CA ILE A 656 -1.45 32.05 -6.68
C ILE A 656 -2.96 32.16 -6.44
N LEU A 657 -3.48 33.38 -6.20
CA LEU A 657 -4.91 33.63 -6.03
C LEU A 657 -5.67 33.27 -7.30
N ARG A 658 -5.15 33.62 -8.49
CA ARG A 658 -5.75 33.28 -9.77
C ARG A 658 -5.80 31.78 -9.99
N ALA A 659 -4.71 31.07 -9.69
CA ALA A 659 -4.65 29.62 -9.78
C ALA A 659 -5.62 28.95 -8.80
N ALA A 660 -5.69 29.41 -7.55
CA ALA A 660 -6.60 28.90 -6.53
C ALA A 660 -8.08 29.16 -6.89
N ALA A 661 -8.37 30.31 -7.52
CA ALA A 661 -9.72 30.68 -7.92
C ALA A 661 -10.18 30.09 -9.27
N LYS A 662 -9.34 29.27 -9.94
CA LYS A 662 -9.64 28.74 -11.29
C LYS A 662 -11.01 28.05 -11.40
N ASN A 663 -11.46 27.40 -10.35
CA ASN A 663 -12.74 26.69 -10.30
C ASN A 663 -13.78 27.41 -9.41
N THR A 664 -13.44 28.58 -8.88
CA THR A 664 -14.31 29.37 -7.99
C THR A 664 -14.79 30.60 -8.77
N PRO A 665 -16.07 30.71 -9.07
CA PRO A 665 -16.59 31.90 -9.76
C PRO A 665 -16.47 33.14 -8.85
N LEU A 666 -15.64 34.08 -9.26
CA LEU A 666 -15.48 35.36 -8.57
C LEU A 666 -16.34 36.42 -9.24
N ALA A 667 -16.96 37.25 -8.43
CA ALA A 667 -17.71 38.40 -8.93
C ALA A 667 -16.76 39.47 -9.50
N PRO A 668 -17.21 40.34 -10.43
CA PRO A 668 -16.39 41.36 -11.07
C PRO A 668 -15.83 42.44 -10.12
N ASP A 669 -16.37 42.53 -8.89
CA ASP A 669 -15.91 43.45 -7.84
C ASP A 669 -14.64 42.96 -7.11
N VAL A 670 -14.18 41.71 -7.37
CA VAL A 670 -12.98 41.14 -6.75
C VAL A 670 -11.77 41.35 -7.63
N ASP A 671 -10.98 42.37 -7.34
CA ASP A 671 -9.67 42.56 -7.99
C ASP A 671 -8.58 41.76 -7.25
N LEU A 672 -8.08 40.71 -7.90
CA LEU A 672 -7.06 39.86 -7.34
C LEU A 672 -5.70 40.56 -7.17
N ALA A 673 -5.39 41.59 -7.97
CA ALA A 673 -4.14 42.34 -7.87
C ALA A 673 -4.15 43.27 -6.65
N GLU A 674 -5.26 44.00 -6.45
CA GLU A 674 -5.46 44.85 -5.29
C GLU A 674 -5.51 44.01 -4.00
N LEU A 675 -6.21 42.88 -4.02
CA LEU A 675 -6.26 41.93 -2.92
C LEU A 675 -4.84 41.44 -2.58
N ALA A 676 -4.07 40.95 -3.56
CA ALA A 676 -2.71 40.43 -3.35
C ALA A 676 -1.76 41.49 -2.76
N ALA A 677 -1.88 42.76 -3.17
CA ALA A 677 -1.08 43.86 -2.61
C ALA A 677 -1.38 44.09 -1.13
N SER A 678 -2.59 43.76 -0.67
CA SER A 678 -3.00 43.94 0.74
C SER A 678 -2.69 42.75 1.64
N LEU A 679 -2.16 41.63 1.10
CA LEU A 679 -1.91 40.36 1.82
C LEU A 679 -0.44 40.19 2.22
N ASP A 680 0.17 41.23 2.79
CA ASP A 680 1.55 41.08 3.30
C ASP A 680 1.66 40.03 4.42
N GLY A 681 2.70 39.21 4.36
CA GLY A 681 2.93 38.11 5.30
C GLY A 681 2.10 36.85 5.03
N TYR A 682 1.31 36.82 3.95
CA TYR A 682 0.59 35.60 3.57
C TYR A 682 1.50 34.66 2.78
N SER A 683 1.50 33.39 3.14
CA SER A 683 2.12 32.33 2.37
C SER A 683 1.23 31.89 1.18
N ALA A 684 1.77 31.09 0.27
CA ALA A 684 0.98 30.53 -0.83
C ALA A 684 -0.20 29.65 -0.31
N ALA A 685 0.01 28.94 0.80
CA ALA A 685 -1.04 28.16 1.45
C ALA A 685 -2.14 29.05 2.04
N ASP A 686 -1.79 30.20 2.61
CA ASP A 686 -2.76 31.16 3.15
C ASP A 686 -3.60 31.77 2.05
N CYS A 687 -2.99 32.12 0.91
CA CYS A 687 -3.72 32.63 -0.26
C CYS A 687 -4.76 31.60 -0.77
N ALA A 688 -4.38 30.33 -0.86
CA ALA A 688 -5.31 29.26 -1.26
C ALA A 688 -6.41 29.01 -0.21
N ALA A 689 -6.06 29.12 1.09
CA ALA A 689 -7.01 29.01 2.19
C ALA A 689 -8.01 30.18 2.17
N LEU A 690 -7.56 31.40 1.84
CA LEU A 690 -8.41 32.59 1.73
C LEU A 690 -9.48 32.42 0.65
N VAL A 691 -9.12 31.93 -0.54
CA VAL A 691 -10.09 31.67 -1.62
C VAL A 691 -11.12 30.62 -1.20
N ARG A 692 -10.66 29.56 -0.54
CA ARG A 692 -11.53 28.48 -0.03
C ARG A 692 -12.49 29.00 1.04
N GLU A 693 -12.00 29.80 1.99
CA GLU A 693 -12.82 30.35 3.05
C GLU A 693 -13.82 31.39 2.53
N ALA A 694 -13.44 32.15 1.50
CA ALA A 694 -14.35 33.08 0.82
C ALA A 694 -15.52 32.33 0.14
N ALA A 695 -15.21 31.20 -0.53
CA ALA A 695 -16.23 30.33 -1.11
C ALA A 695 -17.14 29.71 -0.06
N LEU A 696 -16.58 29.25 1.07
CA LEU A 696 -17.36 28.73 2.20
C LEU A 696 -18.23 29.83 2.83
N THR A 697 -17.74 31.06 2.90
CA THR A 697 -18.50 32.21 3.43
C THR A 697 -19.69 32.51 2.52
N ALA A 698 -19.52 32.48 1.19
CA ALA A 698 -20.62 32.62 0.24
C ALA A 698 -21.66 31.47 0.42
N MET A 699 -21.22 30.22 0.59
CA MET A 699 -22.12 29.09 0.84
C MET A 699 -22.87 29.18 2.19
N ARG A 700 -22.25 29.72 3.22
CA ARG A 700 -22.91 29.97 4.53
C ARG A 700 -23.99 31.04 4.44
N GLU A 701 -23.82 32.01 3.57
CA GLU A 701 -24.83 33.04 3.33
C GLU A 701 -25.99 32.51 2.47
N SER A 702 -25.67 31.74 1.43
CA SER A 702 -26.67 31.05 0.59
C SER A 702 -26.08 29.79 -0.02
N LEU A 703 -26.74 28.64 0.17
CA LEU A 703 -26.37 27.40 -0.50
C LEU A 703 -26.53 27.47 -2.04
N GLU A 704 -27.28 28.43 -2.53
CA GLU A 704 -27.50 28.70 -3.98
C GLU A 704 -26.56 29.80 -4.51
N ALA A 705 -25.56 30.23 -3.74
CA ALA A 705 -24.62 31.26 -4.19
C ALA A 705 -23.88 30.81 -5.46
N THR A 706 -23.91 31.62 -6.50
CA THR A 706 -23.31 31.35 -7.81
C THR A 706 -21.93 31.99 -7.98
N GLU A 707 -21.56 32.95 -7.12
CA GLU A 707 -20.32 33.70 -7.20
C GLU A 707 -19.85 34.20 -5.82
N VAL A 708 -18.56 34.45 -5.70
CA VAL A 708 -17.89 34.95 -4.51
C VAL A 708 -17.64 36.44 -4.68
N THR A 709 -18.25 37.26 -3.83
CA THR A 709 -18.13 38.75 -3.88
C THR A 709 -17.00 39.26 -2.99
N LEU A 710 -16.62 40.53 -3.13
CA LEU A 710 -15.61 41.18 -2.28
C LEU A 710 -15.96 41.15 -0.78
N VAL A 711 -17.25 41.14 -0.43
CA VAL A 711 -17.71 41.00 0.98
C VAL A 711 -17.35 39.65 1.55
N HIS A 712 -17.51 38.59 0.77
CA HIS A 712 -17.13 37.25 1.21
C HIS A 712 -15.62 37.13 1.42
N VAL A 713 -14.81 37.71 0.51
CA VAL A 713 -13.35 37.75 0.62
C VAL A 713 -12.91 38.56 1.84
N THR A 714 -13.55 39.69 2.13
CA THR A 714 -13.22 40.51 3.30
C THR A 714 -13.49 39.77 4.60
N ARG A 715 -14.63 39.12 4.71
CA ARG A 715 -14.96 38.27 5.89
C ARG A 715 -14.00 37.08 6.02
N ALA A 716 -13.64 36.43 4.90
CA ALA A 716 -12.68 35.32 4.90
C ALA A 716 -11.29 35.78 5.39
N ARG A 717 -10.88 37.01 5.08
CA ARG A 717 -9.62 37.58 5.54
C ARG A 717 -9.56 37.76 7.07
N GLU A 718 -10.70 37.99 7.73
CA GLU A 718 -10.75 38.05 9.20
C GLU A 718 -10.48 36.67 9.83
N ALA A 719 -10.89 35.60 9.15
CA ALA A 719 -10.70 34.22 9.61
C ALA A 719 -9.31 33.66 9.26
N VAL A 720 -8.79 33.97 8.06
CA VAL A 720 -7.48 33.50 7.60
C VAL A 720 -6.42 34.58 7.87
N ARG A 721 -5.55 34.30 8.84
CA ARG A 721 -4.46 35.22 9.22
C ARG A 721 -3.18 34.88 8.46
N ALA A 722 -2.31 35.89 8.31
CA ALA A 722 -0.96 35.70 7.80
C ALA A 722 -0.17 34.72 8.68
N SER A 723 0.46 33.72 8.06
CA SER A 723 1.19 32.67 8.79
C SER A 723 2.71 32.86 8.84
N LEU A 724 3.25 33.81 8.04
CA LEU A 724 4.68 34.05 7.96
C LEU A 724 5.17 34.90 9.13
N ASP A 725 6.14 34.39 9.90
CA ASP A 725 6.80 35.10 11.00
C ASP A 725 7.98 35.93 10.46
N PRO A 726 7.98 37.26 10.65
CA PRO A 726 9.06 38.13 10.21
C PRO A 726 10.45 37.74 10.79
N ALA A 727 10.50 37.23 12.01
CA ALA A 727 11.76 36.80 12.61
C ALA A 727 12.35 35.56 11.93
N GLN A 728 11.48 34.62 11.59
CA GLN A 728 11.87 33.43 10.83
C GLN A 728 12.32 33.78 9.39
N LEU A 729 11.63 34.72 8.75
CA LEU A 729 12.00 35.20 7.42
C LEU A 729 13.40 35.82 7.42
N ALA A 730 13.68 36.72 8.35
CA ALA A 730 14.98 37.36 8.49
C ALA A 730 16.12 36.36 8.74
N ALA A 731 15.84 35.31 9.54
CA ALA A 731 16.81 34.22 9.79
C ALA A 731 17.10 33.41 8.52
N LEU A 732 16.07 33.06 7.73
CA LEU A 732 16.20 32.30 6.47
C LEU A 732 16.91 33.12 5.38
N GLU A 733 16.63 34.45 5.30
CA GLU A 733 17.32 35.35 4.38
C GLU A 733 18.81 35.50 4.74
N SER A 734 19.12 35.63 6.04
CA SER A 734 20.50 35.64 6.51
C SER A 734 21.23 34.32 6.19
N TYR A 735 20.55 33.18 6.34
CA TYR A 735 21.07 31.88 5.96
C TYR A 735 21.33 31.81 4.44
N ALA A 736 20.43 32.32 3.62
CA ALA A 736 20.56 32.37 2.15
C ALA A 736 21.75 33.25 1.69
N GLN A 737 22.02 34.32 2.40
CA GLN A 737 23.17 35.22 2.10
C GLN A 737 24.52 34.63 2.51
N SER A 738 24.52 33.68 3.45
CA SER A 738 25.74 33.05 3.98
C SER A 738 26.14 31.76 3.24
N HIS A 739 25.28 31.21 2.43
CA HIS A 739 25.46 29.96 1.69
C HIS A 739 25.14 30.12 0.22
#